data_b81a73ac9b90706d4674a4da5e5e031c
#
_entry.id   b81a73ac9b90706d4674a4da5e5e031c
#
_cell.length_a   1.000
_cell.length_b   1.000
_cell.length_c   1.000
_cell.angle_alpha   90.00
_cell.angle_beta   90.00
_cell.angle_gamma   90.00
#
_symmetry.space_group_name_H-M   'P 1'
#
loop_
_entity.id
_entity.type
_entity.pdbx_description
1 polymer ?
#
loop_
_entity_poly.entity_id
_entity_poly.type
_entity_poly.pdbx_seq_one_letter_code
_entity_poly.pdbx_strand_id
1 'polypeptide(L)'
;MSVAASEPPASQAAAVAPARQEAFVRAELIRRLFDGSAQSRYFSFVLWPVIAAIYWRQIDLIELVGPFTAHLAITFGFDVLRGNFNRARPSDEEVIRWGWIFAGLSFLAGACWGWAGYLLASKEYELQRMLLGLVLLATITTAVPIRSAHPPTFYAFAGATTAPLLFVLLSSVDPFYQLVGIAGGAYVGHLMAYVRDVHRWQYDNIALAYEKEDLARQLQIAYDEARLARDTAIEAQREAENANQAKSTFLATVSHEIRTPMNGVLGMIDVLERSPLSVEQREALGTVRYSASALLRIIDDILDFSKIEAGRLDLERIELSTVELIEGVGETLAPQAAAKGLKLAAYVAAEVPRRVSGDPLRLQQIMFNLLGNAIKFTETGSVRLSLETAGEAMLCIKVADTGIGLSAELQGRLFRPFVQADSSTTRRFGGTGLGLSIVRRLAEAMGGAVDVFSEPGKGSTFVVTVRLDEVVPAGRREMPLQGLSLSLALPDADEARAIARYLEDAGAAVRLFDADGVFTGIRIDGLDLDVGLADGAQASGLPRPWRRDALIRAVARVSGRTVARPSAVAAGPGPSPTLNGRVLVVDDNSVNRKILARQLELAGASTDTAAGGEEALELWRKGGYDLVLADLQMPTMDGFELARRIRESEVAERRARTPILAVTASTLEEQEQKSRAVGMDGLITKPIGIEQLKATLDVWLKGPA
;
A
#
# COMPACT_ATOMS: atom_id res chain seq x y z
N MET A 1 -11.73 -25.39 -34.78
CA MET A 1 -11.98 -24.36 -35.80
C MET A 1 -13.37 -23.81 -35.55
N SER A 2 -13.49 -22.75 -34.78
CA SER A 2 -14.74 -22.00 -34.56
C SER A 2 -14.58 -20.68 -35.29
N VAL A 3 -15.41 -20.47 -36.28
CA VAL A 3 -15.49 -19.24 -37.07
C VAL A 3 -16.03 -18.16 -36.14
N ALA A 4 -15.17 -17.30 -35.64
CA ALA A 4 -15.57 -16.07 -34.97
C ALA A 4 -16.25 -15.19 -36.01
N ALA A 5 -17.57 -14.99 -35.88
CA ALA A 5 -18.28 -13.97 -36.61
C ALA A 5 -17.67 -12.61 -36.19
N SER A 6 -17.03 -11.94 -37.18
CA SER A 6 -16.46 -10.61 -36.99
C SER A 6 -17.58 -9.63 -36.67
N GLU A 7 -17.56 -9.06 -35.45
CA GLU A 7 -18.40 -7.91 -35.12
C GLU A 7 -18.14 -6.78 -36.14
N PRO A 8 -19.20 -6.12 -36.65
CA PRO A 8 -19.02 -5.01 -37.56
C PRO A 8 -18.32 -3.85 -36.85
N PRO A 9 -17.48 -3.07 -37.55
CA PRO A 9 -16.74 -1.97 -36.96
C PRO A 9 -17.67 -0.95 -36.29
N ALA A 10 -17.30 -0.43 -35.13
CA ALA A 10 -18.08 0.46 -34.25
C ALA A 10 -18.77 1.64 -35.01
N SER A 11 -18.21 2.11 -36.10
CA SER A 11 -18.80 3.16 -36.97
C SER A 11 -20.06 2.70 -37.69
N GLN A 12 -20.18 1.41 -38.06
CA GLN A 12 -21.40 0.86 -38.67
C GLN A 12 -22.50 0.57 -37.63
N ALA A 13 -22.13 0.15 -36.46
CA ALA A 13 -23.07 -0.06 -35.34
C ALA A 13 -23.73 1.25 -34.89
N ALA A 14 -23.01 2.37 -34.87
CA ALA A 14 -23.53 3.70 -34.51
C ALA A 14 -24.53 4.26 -35.50
N ALA A 15 -24.44 3.92 -36.80
CA ALA A 15 -25.36 4.38 -37.82
C ALA A 15 -26.63 3.51 -37.94
N VAL A 16 -26.60 2.26 -37.47
CA VAL A 16 -27.73 1.31 -37.56
C VAL A 16 -28.69 1.51 -36.37
N ALA A 17 -28.23 1.99 -35.24
CA ALA A 17 -29.04 2.17 -34.02
C ALA A 17 -30.23 3.14 -34.20
N PRO A 18 -30.07 4.38 -34.76
CA PRO A 18 -31.18 5.32 -34.93
C PRO A 18 -32.20 4.83 -35.95
N ALA A 19 -31.77 4.14 -37.02
CA ALA A 19 -32.68 3.59 -38.01
C ALA A 19 -33.56 2.45 -37.43
N ARG A 20 -33.01 1.62 -36.57
CA ARG A 20 -33.76 0.56 -35.86
C ARG A 20 -34.75 1.16 -34.86
N GLN A 21 -34.35 2.18 -34.12
CA GLN A 21 -35.22 2.89 -33.17
C GLN A 21 -36.41 3.49 -33.90
N GLU A 22 -36.17 4.18 -35.03
CA GLU A 22 -37.22 4.81 -35.83
C GLU A 22 -38.20 3.76 -36.42
N ALA A 23 -37.69 2.65 -36.93
CA ALA A 23 -38.51 1.55 -37.41
C ALA A 23 -39.40 0.94 -36.31
N PHE A 24 -38.81 0.72 -35.15
CA PHE A 24 -39.50 0.20 -33.94
C PHE A 24 -40.65 1.13 -33.50
N VAL A 25 -40.34 2.44 -33.34
CA VAL A 25 -41.32 3.45 -32.90
C VAL A 25 -42.48 3.55 -33.85
N ARG A 26 -42.20 3.59 -35.17
CA ARG A 26 -43.26 3.62 -36.20
C ARG A 26 -44.11 2.35 -36.17
N ALA A 27 -43.50 1.18 -36.02
CA ALA A 27 -44.20 -0.07 -35.95
C ALA A 27 -45.08 -0.14 -34.67
N GLU A 28 -44.58 0.30 -33.53
CA GLU A 28 -45.33 0.32 -32.29
C GLU A 28 -46.53 1.25 -32.32
N LEU A 29 -46.41 2.42 -32.96
CA LEU A 29 -47.50 3.36 -33.16
C LEU A 29 -48.61 2.70 -33.98
N ILE A 30 -48.27 1.98 -35.05
CA ILE A 30 -49.26 1.28 -35.87
C ILE A 30 -49.89 0.08 -35.12
N ARG A 31 -49.13 -0.66 -34.29
CA ARG A 31 -49.69 -1.69 -33.40
C ARG A 31 -50.75 -1.10 -32.47
N ARG A 32 -50.47 0.04 -31.83
CA ARG A 32 -51.41 0.79 -30.97
C ARG A 32 -52.67 1.25 -31.75
N LEU A 33 -52.54 1.59 -33.01
CA LEU A 33 -53.71 1.89 -33.90
C LEU A 33 -54.64 0.69 -33.96
N PHE A 34 -54.09 -0.51 -34.21
CA PHE A 34 -54.88 -1.75 -34.28
C PHE A 34 -55.49 -2.14 -32.93
N ASP A 35 -54.77 -1.97 -31.81
CA ASP A 35 -55.26 -2.31 -30.47
C ASP A 35 -56.37 -1.36 -30.02
N GLY A 36 -56.15 -0.03 -30.18
CA GLY A 36 -57.11 0.99 -29.72
C GLY A 36 -58.36 1.08 -30.61
N SER A 37 -58.32 0.59 -31.84
CA SER A 37 -59.42 0.77 -32.81
C SER A 37 -60.71 0.05 -32.47
N ALA A 38 -60.74 -0.90 -31.56
CA ALA A 38 -61.94 -1.72 -31.24
C ALA A 38 -63.07 -0.91 -30.57
N GLN A 39 -62.70 -0.13 -29.55
CA GLN A 39 -63.70 0.59 -28.75
C GLN A 39 -64.36 1.75 -29.47
N SER A 40 -63.63 2.51 -30.30
CA SER A 40 -64.16 3.72 -30.97
C SER A 40 -65.11 3.35 -32.13
N ARG A 41 -65.00 2.17 -32.66
CA ARG A 41 -65.86 1.73 -33.79
C ARG A 41 -67.32 1.54 -33.38
N TYR A 42 -67.54 1.01 -32.18
CA TYR A 42 -68.91 0.81 -31.69
C TYR A 42 -69.59 2.13 -31.34
N PHE A 43 -68.83 3.18 -30.99
CA PHE A 43 -69.39 4.50 -30.72
C PHE A 43 -70.09 5.09 -31.97
N SER A 44 -69.59 4.84 -33.17
CA SER A 44 -70.19 5.30 -34.40
C SER A 44 -71.60 4.73 -34.64
N PHE A 45 -71.93 3.54 -34.13
CA PHE A 45 -73.28 2.98 -34.24
C PHE A 45 -74.32 3.72 -33.40
N VAL A 46 -73.92 4.34 -32.29
CA VAL A 46 -74.82 5.15 -31.45
C VAL A 46 -75.27 6.41 -32.18
N LEU A 47 -74.48 6.88 -33.14
CA LEU A 47 -74.81 8.08 -33.90
C LEU A 47 -75.86 7.90 -35.01
N TRP A 48 -76.00 6.66 -35.56
CA TRP A 48 -77.00 6.36 -36.60
C TRP A 48 -78.46 6.52 -36.07
N PRO A 49 -78.84 6.01 -34.91
CA PRO A 49 -80.14 6.33 -34.30
C PRO A 49 -80.36 7.83 -34.07
N VAL A 50 -79.30 8.57 -33.70
CA VAL A 50 -79.36 10.02 -33.53
C VAL A 50 -79.68 10.70 -34.84
N ILE A 51 -79.06 10.34 -35.96
CA ILE A 51 -79.34 10.84 -37.28
C ILE A 51 -80.78 10.47 -37.70
N ALA A 52 -81.18 9.24 -37.47
CA ALA A 52 -82.54 8.77 -37.76
C ALA A 52 -83.60 9.57 -37.00
N ALA A 53 -83.30 9.92 -35.72
CA ALA A 53 -84.16 10.78 -34.91
C ALA A 53 -84.22 12.22 -35.38
N ILE A 54 -83.10 12.81 -35.84
CA ILE A 54 -82.99 14.17 -36.39
C ILE A 54 -83.88 14.31 -37.60
N TYR A 55 -83.90 13.32 -38.47
CA TYR A 55 -84.65 13.30 -39.76
C TYR A 55 -85.96 12.54 -39.71
N TRP A 56 -86.48 12.25 -38.51
CA TRP A 56 -87.70 11.47 -38.31
C TRP A 56 -88.88 11.98 -39.14
N ARG A 57 -89.51 11.13 -40.00
CA ARG A 57 -90.60 11.49 -40.88
C ARG A 57 -90.28 12.47 -42.01
N GLN A 58 -89.00 12.89 -42.20
CA GLN A 58 -88.59 13.86 -43.19
C GLN A 58 -87.85 13.24 -44.38
N ILE A 59 -87.37 12.04 -44.22
CA ILE A 59 -86.67 11.31 -45.29
C ILE A 59 -87.22 9.87 -45.34
N ASP A 60 -87.06 9.24 -46.48
CA ASP A 60 -87.38 7.81 -46.64
C ASP A 60 -86.29 6.96 -45.93
N LEU A 61 -86.77 6.00 -45.19
CA LEU A 61 -85.87 5.07 -44.44
C LEU A 61 -84.84 4.41 -45.38
N ILE A 62 -85.18 4.25 -46.64
CA ILE A 62 -84.29 3.67 -47.66
C ILE A 62 -83.03 4.52 -47.98
N GLU A 63 -83.12 5.86 -47.85
CA GLU A 63 -81.99 6.76 -48.04
C GLU A 63 -80.96 6.68 -46.90
N LEU A 64 -81.38 6.26 -45.69
CA LEU A 64 -80.50 6.05 -44.55
C LEU A 64 -79.92 4.64 -44.53
N VAL A 65 -80.63 3.65 -45.07
CA VAL A 65 -80.20 2.22 -45.09
C VAL A 65 -78.94 2.01 -45.90
N GLY A 66 -78.75 2.73 -47.04
CA GLY A 66 -77.57 2.59 -47.88
C GLY A 66 -76.27 2.94 -47.16
N PRO A 67 -76.11 4.19 -46.68
CA PRO A 67 -74.91 4.58 -45.93
C PRO A 67 -74.72 3.73 -44.64
N PHE A 68 -75.78 3.36 -43.94
CA PHE A 68 -75.69 2.54 -42.73
C PHE A 68 -75.15 1.13 -43.02
N THR A 69 -75.70 0.45 -44.06
CA THR A 69 -75.26 -0.91 -44.45
C THR A 69 -73.82 -0.91 -44.97
N ALA A 70 -73.43 0.13 -45.74
CA ALA A 70 -72.06 0.33 -46.17
C ALA A 70 -71.14 0.52 -44.94
N HIS A 71 -71.52 1.36 -43.97
CA HIS A 71 -70.74 1.54 -42.76
C HIS A 71 -70.59 0.26 -41.93
N LEU A 72 -71.65 -0.56 -41.80
CA LEU A 72 -71.61 -1.85 -41.15
C LEU A 72 -70.64 -2.82 -41.84
N ALA A 73 -70.67 -2.88 -43.19
CA ALA A 73 -69.77 -3.74 -43.94
C ALA A 73 -68.31 -3.34 -43.78
N ILE A 74 -68.02 -2.03 -43.75
CA ILE A 74 -66.64 -1.52 -43.52
C ILE A 74 -66.20 -1.79 -42.12
N THR A 75 -67.10 -1.68 -41.10
CA THR A 75 -66.73 -2.00 -39.70
C THR A 75 -66.38 -3.48 -39.56
N PHE A 76 -67.13 -4.37 -40.23
CA PHE A 76 -66.75 -5.77 -40.31
C PHE A 76 -65.39 -5.96 -41.03
N GLY A 77 -65.12 -5.19 -42.07
CA GLY A 77 -63.81 -5.17 -42.72
C GLY A 77 -62.65 -4.83 -41.79
N PHE A 78 -62.84 -3.89 -40.85
CA PHE A 78 -61.86 -3.60 -39.80
C PHE A 78 -61.63 -4.78 -38.86
N ASP A 79 -62.70 -5.54 -38.49
CA ASP A 79 -62.55 -6.72 -37.63
C ASP A 79 -61.77 -7.82 -38.34
N VAL A 80 -62.04 -8.06 -39.62
CA VAL A 80 -61.29 -9.01 -40.44
C VAL A 80 -59.82 -8.56 -40.56
N LEU A 81 -59.57 -7.27 -40.86
CA LEU A 81 -58.23 -6.71 -40.97
C LEU A 81 -57.44 -6.89 -39.69
N ARG A 82 -58.05 -6.60 -38.53
CA ARG A 82 -57.44 -6.78 -37.19
C ARG A 82 -57.15 -8.25 -36.91
N GLY A 83 -58.11 -9.14 -37.20
CA GLY A 83 -57.94 -10.60 -37.04
C GLY A 83 -56.74 -11.12 -37.85
N ASN A 84 -56.58 -10.63 -39.11
CA ASN A 84 -55.48 -11.01 -39.97
C ASN A 84 -54.15 -10.42 -39.48
N PHE A 85 -54.13 -9.14 -39.04
CA PHE A 85 -52.96 -8.51 -38.42
C PHE A 85 -52.43 -9.29 -37.22
N ASN A 86 -53.34 -9.66 -36.29
CA ASN A 86 -52.97 -10.38 -35.08
C ASN A 86 -52.47 -11.83 -35.35
N ARG A 87 -53.01 -12.49 -36.44
CA ARG A 87 -52.52 -13.80 -36.87
C ARG A 87 -51.19 -13.74 -37.59
N ALA A 88 -50.97 -12.73 -38.41
CA ALA A 88 -49.76 -12.57 -39.20
C ALA A 88 -48.54 -12.21 -38.34
N ARG A 89 -48.73 -11.54 -37.21
CA ARG A 89 -47.65 -11.00 -36.35
C ARG A 89 -46.51 -10.37 -37.15
N PRO A 90 -46.80 -9.31 -37.95
CA PRO A 90 -45.88 -8.79 -38.92
C PRO A 90 -44.61 -8.19 -38.26
N SER A 91 -43.50 -8.30 -38.99
CA SER A 91 -42.24 -7.60 -38.63
C SER A 91 -42.42 -6.09 -38.65
N ASP A 92 -41.48 -5.36 -38.01
CA ASP A 92 -41.54 -3.89 -37.93
C ASP A 92 -41.63 -3.21 -39.35
N GLU A 93 -41.01 -3.79 -40.34
CA GLU A 93 -41.09 -3.27 -41.73
C GLU A 93 -42.44 -3.57 -42.37
N GLU A 94 -42.99 -4.72 -42.14
CA GLU A 94 -44.29 -5.15 -42.68
C GLU A 94 -45.46 -4.40 -42.05
N VAL A 95 -45.38 -4.04 -40.76
CA VAL A 95 -46.41 -3.31 -40.02
C VAL A 95 -46.76 -1.98 -40.72
N ILE A 96 -45.82 -1.31 -41.36
CA ILE A 96 -46.04 -0.05 -42.08
C ILE A 96 -47.08 -0.26 -43.20
N ARG A 97 -47.04 -1.37 -43.97
CA ARG A 97 -48.03 -1.71 -45.03
C ARG A 97 -49.44 -1.88 -44.45
N TRP A 98 -49.53 -2.50 -43.26
CA TRP A 98 -50.83 -2.67 -42.58
C TRP A 98 -51.41 -1.32 -42.14
N GLY A 99 -50.60 -0.34 -41.77
CA GLY A 99 -51.00 1.03 -41.48
C GLY A 99 -51.68 1.68 -42.69
N TRP A 100 -51.12 1.51 -43.87
CA TRP A 100 -51.71 2.05 -45.13
C TRP A 100 -52.99 1.35 -45.52
N ILE A 101 -53.13 0.02 -45.31
CA ILE A 101 -54.40 -0.72 -45.55
C ILE A 101 -55.45 -0.20 -44.60
N PHE A 102 -55.08 0.05 -43.32
CA PHE A 102 -56.01 0.62 -42.34
C PHE A 102 -56.45 2.05 -42.74
N ALA A 103 -55.55 2.87 -43.31
CA ALA A 103 -55.87 4.19 -43.81
C ALA A 103 -56.86 4.13 -44.99
N GLY A 104 -56.68 3.18 -45.93
CA GLY A 104 -57.61 2.95 -47.00
C GLY A 104 -59.03 2.59 -46.51
N LEU A 105 -59.10 1.69 -45.52
CA LEU A 105 -60.38 1.31 -44.92
C LEU A 105 -61.00 2.47 -44.13
N SER A 106 -60.21 3.30 -43.51
CA SER A 106 -60.64 4.53 -42.82
C SER A 106 -61.20 5.57 -43.79
N PHE A 107 -60.60 5.70 -44.98
CA PHE A 107 -61.15 6.55 -46.06
C PHE A 107 -62.55 6.10 -46.47
N LEU A 108 -62.74 4.78 -46.67
CA LEU A 108 -64.04 4.22 -47.03
C LEU A 108 -65.08 4.47 -45.91
N ALA A 109 -64.67 4.31 -44.64
CA ALA A 109 -65.55 4.64 -43.50
C ALA A 109 -65.93 6.13 -43.47
N GLY A 110 -64.95 7.01 -43.71
CA GLY A 110 -65.21 8.44 -43.84
C GLY A 110 -66.11 8.77 -45.00
N ALA A 111 -65.93 8.11 -46.16
CA ALA A 111 -66.75 8.29 -47.34
C ALA A 111 -68.24 7.90 -47.11
N CYS A 112 -68.51 6.85 -46.29
CA CYS A 112 -69.86 6.53 -45.90
C CYS A 112 -70.52 7.63 -45.08
N TRP A 113 -69.80 8.21 -44.09
CA TRP A 113 -70.27 9.34 -43.33
C TRP A 113 -70.42 10.62 -44.19
N GLY A 114 -69.49 10.88 -45.10
CA GLY A 114 -69.56 11.95 -46.05
C GLY A 114 -70.74 11.82 -47.03
N TRP A 115 -70.99 10.59 -47.53
CA TRP A 115 -72.17 10.28 -48.36
C TRP A 115 -73.49 10.56 -47.63
N ALA A 116 -73.66 10.07 -46.39
CA ALA A 116 -74.79 10.36 -45.52
C ALA A 116 -74.93 11.91 -45.31
N GLY A 117 -73.79 12.55 -45.05
CA GLY A 117 -73.72 14.00 -44.89
C GLY A 117 -74.21 14.77 -46.10
N TYR A 118 -73.78 14.35 -47.30
CA TYR A 118 -74.19 14.97 -48.58
C TYR A 118 -75.70 14.75 -48.86
N LEU A 119 -76.19 13.53 -48.74
CA LEU A 119 -77.59 13.22 -49.01
C LEU A 119 -78.53 13.96 -48.05
N LEU A 120 -78.21 14.02 -46.79
CA LEU A 120 -79.09 14.62 -45.77
C LEU A 120 -78.97 16.15 -45.76
N ALA A 121 -77.75 16.70 -45.99
CA ALA A 121 -77.55 18.14 -46.01
C ALA A 121 -78.12 18.81 -47.30
N SER A 122 -78.28 18.08 -48.40
CA SER A 122 -78.92 18.59 -49.64
C SER A 122 -80.43 18.80 -49.52
N LYS A 123 -81.07 18.31 -48.46
CA LYS A 123 -82.49 18.56 -48.16
C LYS A 123 -82.65 19.96 -47.57
N GLU A 124 -83.84 20.58 -47.77
CA GLU A 124 -84.13 21.97 -47.33
C GLU A 124 -84.56 22.10 -45.84
N TYR A 125 -83.90 21.34 -44.95
CA TYR A 125 -84.18 21.34 -43.52
C TYR A 125 -83.04 22.00 -42.76
N GLU A 126 -83.20 23.27 -42.42
CA GLU A 126 -82.11 24.11 -41.84
C GLU A 126 -81.56 23.61 -40.51
N LEU A 127 -82.45 23.36 -39.55
CA LEU A 127 -82.05 22.90 -38.19
C LEU A 127 -81.35 21.53 -38.27
N GLN A 128 -81.90 20.61 -39.07
CA GLN A 128 -81.36 19.26 -39.22
C GLN A 128 -79.98 19.26 -39.89
N ARG A 129 -79.76 20.15 -40.86
CA ARG A 129 -78.44 20.34 -41.48
C ARG A 129 -77.36 20.76 -40.48
N MET A 130 -77.70 21.65 -39.57
CA MET A 130 -76.79 22.08 -38.48
C MET A 130 -76.52 20.94 -37.51
N LEU A 131 -77.54 20.23 -37.06
CA LEU A 131 -77.43 19.09 -36.18
C LEU A 131 -76.58 17.99 -36.77
N LEU A 132 -76.78 17.72 -38.07
CA LEU A 132 -75.94 16.74 -38.81
C LEU A 132 -74.46 17.18 -38.84
N GLY A 133 -74.21 18.45 -39.08
CA GLY A 133 -72.82 19.02 -39.00
C GLY A 133 -72.18 18.76 -37.65
N LEU A 134 -72.89 18.97 -36.56
CA LEU A 134 -72.39 18.68 -35.20
C LEU A 134 -72.13 17.19 -34.96
N VAL A 135 -72.97 16.29 -35.46
CA VAL A 135 -72.75 14.81 -35.37
C VAL A 135 -71.50 14.43 -36.16
N LEU A 136 -71.31 14.97 -37.38
CA LEU A 136 -70.12 14.62 -38.18
C LEU A 136 -68.83 15.21 -37.52
N LEU A 137 -68.85 16.43 -36.95
CA LEU A 137 -67.71 16.99 -36.22
C LEU A 137 -67.40 16.17 -34.97
N ALA A 138 -68.42 15.72 -34.21
CA ALA A 138 -68.21 14.85 -33.05
C ALA A 138 -67.57 13.52 -33.46
N THR A 139 -68.02 12.95 -34.61
CA THR A 139 -67.45 11.69 -35.14
C THR A 139 -65.98 11.81 -35.47
N ILE A 140 -65.55 12.94 -36.06
CA ILE A 140 -64.16 13.21 -36.41
C ILE A 140 -63.35 13.43 -35.12
N THR A 141 -63.86 14.24 -34.21
CA THR A 141 -63.16 14.58 -32.95
C THR A 141 -62.92 13.33 -32.12
N THR A 142 -63.86 12.45 -31.99
CA THR A 142 -63.71 11.17 -31.29
C THR A 142 -62.73 10.19 -31.93
N ALA A 143 -62.42 10.39 -33.18
CA ALA A 143 -61.43 9.57 -33.90
C ALA A 143 -59.95 10.00 -33.68
N VAL A 144 -59.73 11.21 -33.14
CA VAL A 144 -58.37 11.78 -32.92
C VAL A 144 -57.50 10.89 -32.03
N PRO A 145 -57.90 10.45 -30.82
CA PRO A 145 -56.98 9.75 -29.92
C PRO A 145 -56.39 8.47 -30.50
N ILE A 146 -57.13 7.75 -31.33
CA ILE A 146 -56.73 6.49 -31.89
C ILE A 146 -56.03 6.65 -33.25
N ARG A 147 -56.59 7.44 -34.14
CA ARG A 147 -56.05 7.61 -35.50
C ARG A 147 -54.86 8.53 -35.56
N SER A 148 -54.56 9.30 -34.47
CA SER A 148 -53.32 10.09 -34.38
C SER A 148 -52.04 9.24 -34.37
N ALA A 149 -52.11 7.98 -33.99
CA ALA A 149 -50.99 7.03 -34.09
C ALA A 149 -50.46 6.86 -35.53
N HIS A 150 -51.33 7.04 -36.54
CA HIS A 150 -50.98 7.05 -37.95
C HIS A 150 -51.71 8.21 -38.63
N PRO A 151 -51.18 9.41 -38.73
CA PRO A 151 -51.86 10.60 -39.26
C PRO A 151 -52.55 10.41 -40.60
N PRO A 152 -51.96 9.67 -41.61
CA PRO A 152 -52.66 9.40 -42.85
C PRO A 152 -54.03 8.74 -42.67
N THR A 153 -54.21 7.87 -41.66
CA THR A 153 -55.49 7.26 -41.31
C THR A 153 -56.52 8.26 -40.86
N PHE A 154 -56.11 9.26 -40.06
CA PHE A 154 -57.03 10.33 -39.64
C PHE A 154 -57.36 11.26 -40.82
N TYR A 155 -56.39 11.69 -41.59
CA TYR A 155 -56.60 12.60 -42.73
C TYR A 155 -57.53 11.98 -43.79
N ALA A 156 -57.32 10.72 -44.10
CA ALA A 156 -58.20 9.98 -45.01
C ALA A 156 -59.64 9.92 -44.51
N PHE A 157 -59.82 9.60 -43.20
CA PHE A 157 -61.16 9.54 -42.58
C PHE A 157 -61.83 10.92 -42.51
N ALA A 158 -61.14 11.94 -41.96
CA ALA A 158 -61.70 13.26 -41.72
C ALA A 158 -62.02 13.98 -43.06
N GLY A 159 -61.09 13.92 -44.01
CA GLY A 159 -61.30 14.49 -45.34
C GLY A 159 -62.49 13.89 -46.06
N ALA A 160 -62.60 12.55 -46.09
CA ALA A 160 -63.70 11.87 -46.73
C ALA A 160 -65.05 12.14 -46.03
N THR A 161 -65.05 12.30 -44.72
CA THR A 161 -66.27 12.59 -43.93
C THR A 161 -66.76 14.02 -44.17
N THR A 162 -65.86 15.00 -44.20
CA THR A 162 -66.24 16.43 -44.19
C THR A 162 -66.38 17.06 -45.58
N ALA A 163 -65.58 16.67 -46.56
CA ALA A 163 -65.57 17.30 -47.86
C ALA A 163 -66.94 17.40 -48.53
N PRO A 164 -67.78 16.34 -48.55
CA PRO A 164 -69.10 16.46 -49.12
C PRO A 164 -70.06 17.44 -48.43
N LEU A 165 -70.03 17.47 -47.09
CA LEU A 165 -70.82 18.44 -46.32
C LEU A 165 -70.34 19.88 -46.52
N LEU A 166 -69.01 20.09 -46.48
CA LEU A 166 -68.42 21.40 -46.75
C LEU A 166 -68.77 21.90 -48.14
N PHE A 167 -68.78 21.01 -49.14
CA PHE A 167 -69.20 21.35 -50.49
C PHE A 167 -70.63 21.84 -50.50
N VAL A 168 -71.59 21.18 -49.83
CA VAL A 168 -72.99 21.62 -49.76
C VAL A 168 -73.12 22.96 -49.05
N LEU A 169 -72.42 23.15 -47.90
CA LEU A 169 -72.50 24.38 -47.13
C LEU A 169 -71.89 25.57 -47.85
N LEU A 170 -70.75 25.42 -48.50
CA LEU A 170 -70.05 26.48 -49.24
C LEU A 170 -70.69 26.85 -50.55
N SER A 171 -71.46 25.89 -51.17
CA SER A 171 -72.24 26.12 -52.38
C SER A 171 -73.62 26.71 -52.11
N SER A 172 -74.01 26.87 -50.88
CA SER A 172 -75.28 27.47 -50.50
C SER A 172 -75.34 28.96 -50.87
N VAL A 173 -76.54 29.41 -51.31
CA VAL A 173 -76.79 30.85 -51.64
C VAL A 173 -76.86 31.66 -50.32
N ASP A 174 -77.21 31.07 -49.22
CA ASP A 174 -77.29 31.74 -47.90
C ASP A 174 -75.91 31.94 -47.26
N PRO A 175 -75.50 33.25 -47.02
CA PRO A 175 -74.24 33.57 -46.40
C PRO A 175 -73.99 32.93 -45.04
N PHE A 176 -75.06 32.63 -44.28
CA PHE A 176 -74.97 32.00 -42.98
C PHE A 176 -74.36 30.54 -43.14
N TYR A 177 -74.84 29.76 -44.08
CA TYR A 177 -74.30 28.41 -44.33
C TYR A 177 -72.88 28.46 -44.89
N GLN A 178 -72.55 29.46 -45.72
CA GLN A 178 -71.16 29.64 -46.16
C GLN A 178 -70.25 29.91 -44.99
N LEU A 179 -70.64 30.77 -44.00
CA LEU A 179 -69.91 31.05 -42.80
C LEU A 179 -69.72 29.78 -41.94
N VAL A 180 -70.80 29.00 -41.76
CA VAL A 180 -70.75 27.70 -41.05
C VAL A 180 -69.77 26.74 -41.75
N GLY A 181 -69.78 26.71 -43.08
CA GLY A 181 -68.87 25.88 -43.87
C GLY A 181 -67.42 26.29 -43.67
N ILE A 182 -67.13 27.60 -43.67
CA ILE A 182 -65.77 28.13 -43.43
C ILE A 182 -65.34 27.77 -42.02
N ALA A 183 -66.19 27.97 -41.00
CA ALA A 183 -65.88 27.68 -39.59
C ALA A 183 -65.63 26.16 -39.42
N GLY A 184 -66.47 25.30 -40.01
CA GLY A 184 -66.31 23.85 -40.01
C GLY A 184 -64.98 23.40 -40.68
N GLY A 185 -64.67 24.02 -41.84
CA GLY A 185 -63.41 23.76 -42.50
C GLY A 185 -62.18 24.16 -41.68
N ALA A 186 -62.24 25.37 -41.05
CA ALA A 186 -61.22 25.82 -40.16
C ALA A 186 -61.01 24.89 -38.93
N TYR A 187 -62.14 24.41 -38.35
CA TYR A 187 -62.11 23.43 -37.27
C TYR A 187 -61.46 22.11 -37.68
N VAL A 188 -61.78 21.57 -38.84
CA VAL A 188 -61.16 20.34 -39.38
C VAL A 188 -59.69 20.56 -39.63
N GLY A 189 -59.30 21.72 -40.18
CA GLY A 189 -57.94 22.12 -40.35
C GLY A 189 -57.15 22.13 -39.02
N HIS A 190 -57.80 22.71 -37.98
CA HIS A 190 -57.25 22.71 -36.63
C HIS A 190 -57.06 21.24 -36.08
N LEU A 191 -58.04 20.38 -36.26
CA LEU A 191 -57.94 18.98 -35.84
C LEU A 191 -56.79 18.25 -36.59
N MET A 192 -56.61 18.52 -37.88
CA MET A 192 -55.52 17.93 -38.66
C MET A 192 -54.15 18.37 -38.12
N ALA A 193 -53.98 19.67 -37.69
CA ALA A 193 -52.79 20.14 -37.06
C ALA A 193 -52.61 19.50 -35.68
N TYR A 194 -53.67 19.45 -34.87
CA TYR A 194 -53.65 18.82 -33.53
C TYR A 194 -53.25 17.33 -33.57
N VAL A 195 -53.76 16.58 -34.56
CA VAL A 195 -53.37 15.16 -34.77
C VAL A 195 -51.84 15.05 -35.01
N ARG A 196 -51.23 15.99 -35.70
CA ARG A 196 -49.79 16.01 -35.92
C ARG A 196 -49.03 16.17 -34.62
N ASP A 197 -49.49 17.05 -33.74
CA ASP A 197 -48.86 17.30 -32.44
C ASP A 197 -49.02 16.11 -31.52
N VAL A 198 -50.22 15.53 -31.50
CA VAL A 198 -50.46 14.27 -30.71
C VAL A 198 -49.59 13.12 -31.24
N HIS A 199 -49.46 12.98 -32.56
CA HIS A 199 -48.59 11.96 -33.15
C HIS A 199 -47.13 12.15 -32.72
N ARG A 200 -46.62 13.40 -32.80
CA ARG A 200 -45.26 13.74 -32.38
C ARG A 200 -45.07 13.39 -30.90
N TRP A 201 -45.99 13.78 -30.06
CA TRP A 201 -45.91 13.48 -28.62
C TRP A 201 -45.91 11.97 -28.35
N GLN A 202 -46.78 11.20 -29.04
CA GLN A 202 -46.77 9.74 -28.94
C GLN A 202 -45.45 9.12 -29.41
N TYR A 203 -44.92 9.64 -30.55
CA TYR A 203 -43.65 9.20 -31.10
C TYR A 203 -42.49 9.42 -30.08
N ASP A 204 -42.40 10.64 -29.58
CA ASP A 204 -41.31 11.01 -28.62
C ASP A 204 -41.37 10.18 -27.32
N ASN A 205 -42.59 9.92 -26.83
CA ASN A 205 -42.75 9.07 -25.63
C ASN A 205 -42.29 7.61 -25.85
N ILE A 206 -42.61 7.02 -27.00
CA ILE A 206 -42.20 5.66 -27.32
C ILE A 206 -40.69 5.62 -27.57
N ALA A 207 -40.15 6.61 -28.28
CA ALA A 207 -38.71 6.72 -28.54
C ALA A 207 -37.90 6.84 -27.22
N LEU A 208 -38.37 7.66 -26.28
CA LEU A 208 -37.75 7.83 -24.98
C LEU A 208 -37.83 6.54 -24.12
N ALA A 209 -38.96 5.82 -24.18
CA ALA A 209 -39.12 4.56 -23.46
C ALA A 209 -38.15 3.51 -24.01
N TYR A 210 -38.00 3.42 -25.33
CA TYR A 210 -37.04 2.54 -25.99
C TYR A 210 -35.60 2.84 -25.59
N GLU A 211 -35.20 4.13 -25.64
CA GLU A 211 -33.87 4.57 -25.25
C GLU A 211 -33.54 4.25 -23.79
N LYS A 212 -34.49 4.49 -22.88
CA LYS A 212 -34.32 4.15 -21.46
C LYS A 212 -34.13 2.65 -21.25
N GLU A 213 -34.89 1.81 -21.96
CA GLU A 213 -34.78 0.35 -21.83
C GLU A 213 -33.43 -0.15 -22.36
N ASP A 214 -32.98 0.39 -23.51
CA ASP A 214 -31.68 0.04 -24.07
C ASP A 214 -30.53 0.48 -23.18
N LEU A 215 -30.56 1.72 -22.67
CA LEU A 215 -29.58 2.25 -21.73
C LEU A 215 -29.53 1.43 -20.43
N ALA A 216 -30.70 1.04 -19.90
CA ALA A 216 -30.77 0.19 -18.70
C ALA A 216 -30.13 -1.17 -18.95
N ARG A 217 -30.32 -1.76 -20.14
CA ARG A 217 -29.69 -3.03 -20.53
C ARG A 217 -28.18 -2.89 -20.65
N GLN A 218 -27.69 -1.83 -21.31
CA GLN A 218 -26.25 -1.56 -21.44
C GLN A 218 -25.59 -1.33 -20.07
N LEU A 219 -26.27 -0.56 -19.20
CA LEU A 219 -25.79 -0.32 -17.85
C LEU A 219 -25.71 -1.62 -17.03
N GLN A 220 -26.69 -2.50 -17.17
CA GLN A 220 -26.67 -3.79 -16.46
C GLN A 220 -25.50 -4.66 -16.92
N ILE A 221 -25.25 -4.74 -18.24
CA ILE A 221 -24.12 -5.50 -18.78
C ILE A 221 -22.79 -4.93 -18.25
N ALA A 222 -22.61 -3.60 -18.35
CA ALA A 222 -21.39 -2.94 -17.87
C ALA A 222 -21.18 -3.12 -16.34
N TYR A 223 -22.27 -3.09 -15.58
CA TYR A 223 -22.22 -3.33 -14.15
C TYR A 223 -21.79 -4.77 -13.82
N ASP A 224 -22.34 -5.77 -14.52
CA ASP A 224 -22.00 -7.17 -14.29
C ASP A 224 -20.53 -7.45 -14.69
N GLU A 225 -20.05 -6.88 -15.80
CA GLU A 225 -18.66 -6.97 -16.24
C GLU A 225 -17.70 -6.32 -15.20
N ALA A 226 -18.03 -5.10 -14.75
CA ALA A 226 -17.22 -4.39 -13.75
C ALA A 226 -17.20 -5.15 -12.42
N ARG A 227 -18.31 -5.75 -12.01
CA ARG A 227 -18.40 -6.58 -10.82
C ARG A 227 -17.51 -7.82 -10.92
N LEU A 228 -17.57 -8.53 -12.03
CA LEU A 228 -16.75 -9.71 -12.27
C LEU A 228 -15.24 -9.36 -12.25
N ALA A 229 -14.86 -8.29 -12.95
CA ALA A 229 -13.49 -7.82 -12.97
C ALA A 229 -12.99 -7.42 -11.57
N ARG A 230 -13.84 -6.77 -10.78
CA ARG A 230 -13.53 -6.41 -9.40
C ARG A 230 -13.34 -7.66 -8.51
N ASP A 231 -14.24 -8.63 -8.61
CA ASP A 231 -14.18 -9.83 -7.78
C ASP A 231 -12.92 -10.66 -8.11
N THR A 232 -12.57 -10.79 -9.40
CA THR A 232 -11.32 -11.44 -9.82
C THR A 232 -10.07 -10.69 -9.34
N ALA A 233 -10.08 -9.35 -9.36
CA ALA A 233 -8.96 -8.54 -8.87
C ALA A 233 -8.77 -8.71 -7.34
N ILE A 234 -9.88 -8.74 -6.57
CA ILE A 234 -9.83 -8.97 -5.12
C ILE A 234 -9.28 -10.37 -4.80
N GLU A 235 -9.68 -11.39 -5.56
CA GLU A 235 -9.20 -12.75 -5.36
C GLU A 235 -7.70 -12.87 -5.66
N ALA A 236 -7.24 -12.32 -6.78
CA ALA A 236 -5.82 -12.25 -7.13
C ALA A 236 -4.99 -11.49 -6.10
N GLN A 237 -5.52 -10.38 -5.56
CA GLN A 237 -4.86 -9.64 -4.50
C GLN A 237 -4.72 -10.49 -3.22
N ARG A 238 -5.79 -11.19 -2.80
CA ARG A 238 -5.76 -12.08 -1.62
C ARG A 238 -4.76 -13.22 -1.78
N GLU A 239 -4.71 -13.83 -2.97
CA GLU A 239 -3.72 -14.88 -3.25
C GLU A 239 -2.28 -14.34 -3.15
N ALA A 240 -2.01 -13.16 -3.70
CA ALA A 240 -0.71 -12.51 -3.62
C ALA A 240 -0.33 -12.15 -2.17
N GLU A 241 -1.27 -11.63 -1.38
CA GLU A 241 -1.07 -11.34 0.04
C GLU A 241 -0.80 -12.60 0.86
N ASN A 242 -1.56 -13.68 0.64
CA ASN A 242 -1.35 -14.97 1.30
C ASN A 242 0.01 -15.58 0.94
N ALA A 243 0.40 -15.55 -0.34
CA ALA A 243 1.71 -16.02 -0.79
C ALA A 243 2.85 -15.22 -0.14
N ASN A 244 2.73 -13.91 -0.05
CA ASN A 244 3.72 -13.05 0.61
C ASN A 244 3.80 -13.29 2.12
N GLN A 245 2.66 -13.51 2.77
CA GLN A 245 2.59 -13.89 4.18
C GLN A 245 3.28 -15.25 4.44
N ALA A 246 2.97 -16.26 3.62
CA ALA A 246 3.57 -17.59 3.72
C ALA A 246 5.10 -17.53 3.53
N LYS A 247 5.57 -16.74 2.52
CA LYS A 247 7.01 -16.49 2.26
C LYS A 247 7.68 -15.88 3.51
N SER A 248 7.09 -14.87 4.11
CA SER A 248 7.64 -14.19 5.28
C SER A 248 7.69 -15.11 6.51
N THR A 249 6.64 -15.87 6.76
CA THR A 249 6.58 -16.85 7.87
C THR A 249 7.61 -17.97 7.67
N PHE A 250 7.72 -18.51 6.46
CA PHE A 250 8.71 -19.52 6.11
C PHE A 250 10.13 -19.03 6.37
N LEU A 251 10.49 -17.84 5.90
CA LEU A 251 11.83 -17.27 6.12
C LEU A 251 12.12 -17.03 7.60
N ALA A 252 11.14 -16.56 8.37
CA ALA A 252 11.30 -16.37 9.81
C ALA A 252 11.56 -17.70 10.54
N THR A 253 10.80 -18.74 10.21
CA THR A 253 10.99 -20.08 10.79
C THR A 253 12.35 -20.67 10.42
N VAL A 254 12.72 -20.64 9.12
CA VAL A 254 14.02 -21.15 8.64
C VAL A 254 15.19 -20.45 9.32
N SER A 255 15.10 -19.12 9.52
CA SER A 255 16.15 -18.39 10.21
C SER A 255 16.32 -18.86 11.67
N HIS A 256 15.22 -19.02 12.39
CA HIS A 256 15.28 -19.50 13.76
C HIS A 256 15.89 -20.91 13.84
N GLU A 257 15.45 -21.80 12.93
CA GLU A 257 15.94 -23.18 12.85
C GLU A 257 17.43 -23.30 12.46
N ILE A 258 17.97 -22.34 11.70
CA ILE A 258 19.40 -22.29 11.38
C ILE A 258 20.20 -21.55 12.45
N ARG A 259 19.64 -20.48 13.05
CA ARG A 259 20.33 -19.71 14.10
C ARG A 259 20.67 -20.55 15.34
N THR A 260 19.75 -21.41 15.75
CA THR A 260 19.93 -22.29 16.94
C THR A 260 21.15 -23.21 16.82
N PRO A 261 21.30 -24.06 15.77
CA PRO A 261 22.49 -24.92 15.66
C PRO A 261 23.78 -24.11 15.42
N MET A 262 23.70 -22.99 14.70
CA MET A 262 24.87 -22.14 14.44
C MET A 262 25.39 -21.47 15.70
N ASN A 263 24.51 -20.99 16.57
CA ASN A 263 24.91 -20.49 17.90
C ASN A 263 25.53 -21.59 18.76
N GLY A 264 25.03 -22.83 18.63
CA GLY A 264 25.66 -24.01 19.21
C GLY A 264 27.11 -24.25 18.75
N VAL A 265 27.32 -24.12 17.44
CA VAL A 265 28.68 -24.23 16.85
C VAL A 265 29.60 -23.12 17.38
N LEU A 266 29.14 -21.86 17.38
CA LEU A 266 29.94 -20.74 17.87
C LEU A 266 30.27 -20.90 19.37
N GLY A 267 29.28 -21.30 20.20
CA GLY A 267 29.51 -21.55 21.61
C GLY A 267 30.51 -22.66 21.87
N MET A 268 30.53 -23.72 21.02
CA MET A 268 31.53 -24.79 21.14
C MET A 268 32.93 -24.32 20.73
N ILE A 269 33.02 -23.44 19.72
CA ILE A 269 34.29 -22.81 19.33
C ILE A 269 34.83 -21.95 20.49
N ASP A 270 33.99 -21.17 21.17
CA ASP A 270 34.40 -20.38 22.32
C ASP A 270 34.96 -21.21 23.48
N VAL A 271 34.42 -22.41 23.68
CA VAL A 271 34.93 -23.39 24.64
C VAL A 271 36.26 -23.96 24.21
N LEU A 272 36.40 -24.34 22.93
CA LEU A 272 37.63 -24.93 22.40
C LEU A 272 38.80 -23.95 22.39
N GLU A 273 38.58 -22.69 22.08
CA GLU A 273 39.62 -21.63 22.06
C GLU A 273 40.27 -21.39 23.44
N ARG A 274 39.60 -21.78 24.53
CA ARG A 274 40.10 -21.69 25.89
C ARG A 274 40.87 -22.94 26.35
N SER A 275 40.89 -24.00 25.53
CA SER A 275 41.73 -25.16 25.78
C SER A 275 43.15 -24.96 25.22
N PRO A 276 44.15 -25.73 25.67
CA PRO A 276 45.49 -25.71 25.08
C PRO A 276 45.43 -26.20 23.63
N LEU A 277 45.52 -25.24 22.65
CA LEU A 277 45.45 -25.48 21.21
C LEU A 277 46.83 -25.25 20.56
N SER A 278 47.19 -26.05 19.57
CA SER A 278 48.27 -25.74 18.67
C SER A 278 47.95 -24.50 17.83
N VAL A 279 48.97 -23.89 17.21
CA VAL A 279 48.77 -22.71 16.34
C VAL A 279 47.86 -23.09 15.18
N GLU A 280 48.04 -24.23 14.54
CA GLU A 280 47.21 -24.72 13.43
C GLU A 280 45.75 -24.98 13.84
N GLN A 281 45.54 -25.54 15.04
CA GLN A 281 44.18 -25.76 15.56
C GLN A 281 43.48 -24.42 15.82
N ARG A 282 44.19 -23.42 16.32
CA ARG A 282 43.61 -22.06 16.56
C ARG A 282 43.27 -21.38 15.25
N GLU A 283 44.09 -21.48 14.22
CA GLU A 283 43.81 -20.98 12.87
C GLU A 283 42.59 -21.68 12.24
N ALA A 284 42.52 -23.01 12.38
CA ALA A 284 41.38 -23.78 11.88
C ALA A 284 40.04 -23.35 12.59
N LEU A 285 40.06 -23.22 13.92
CA LEU A 285 38.90 -22.75 14.68
C LEU A 285 38.53 -21.30 14.31
N GLY A 286 39.50 -20.43 14.09
CA GLY A 286 39.25 -19.07 13.56
C GLY A 286 38.53 -19.08 12.21
N THR A 287 38.91 -20.00 11.32
CA THR A 287 38.26 -20.17 10.02
C THR A 287 36.81 -20.67 10.17
N VAL A 288 36.56 -21.63 11.07
CA VAL A 288 35.21 -22.13 11.33
C VAL A 288 34.35 -21.04 11.94
N ARG A 289 34.88 -20.31 12.91
CA ARG A 289 34.18 -19.13 13.51
C ARG A 289 33.81 -18.11 12.47
N TYR A 290 34.73 -17.74 11.61
CA TYR A 290 34.48 -16.80 10.53
C TYR A 290 33.37 -17.28 9.62
N SER A 291 33.38 -18.52 9.21
CA SER A 291 32.38 -19.14 8.34
C SER A 291 31.00 -19.18 8.99
N ALA A 292 30.94 -19.59 10.25
CA ALA A 292 29.69 -19.62 11.04
C ALA A 292 29.06 -18.24 11.23
N SER A 293 29.88 -17.24 11.56
CA SER A 293 29.44 -15.86 11.72
C SER A 293 29.01 -15.21 10.39
N ALA A 294 29.67 -15.57 9.29
CA ALA A 294 29.32 -15.14 7.95
C ALA A 294 27.95 -15.70 7.54
N LEU A 295 27.68 -16.98 7.83
CA LEU A 295 26.40 -17.62 7.53
C LEU A 295 25.23 -16.96 8.32
N LEU A 296 25.43 -16.71 9.62
CA LEU A 296 24.42 -16.01 10.43
C LEU A 296 24.11 -14.64 9.86
N ARG A 297 25.12 -13.86 9.47
CA ARG A 297 24.90 -12.55 8.81
C ARG A 297 24.09 -12.67 7.53
N ILE A 298 24.37 -13.68 6.70
CA ILE A 298 23.60 -13.90 5.46
C ILE A 298 22.14 -14.14 5.78
N ILE A 299 21.85 -14.94 6.79
CA ILE A 299 20.48 -15.25 7.21
C ILE A 299 19.77 -14.02 7.76
N ASP A 300 20.44 -13.26 8.60
CA ASP A 300 19.90 -12.02 9.14
C ASP A 300 19.64 -10.98 8.02
N ASP A 301 20.53 -10.86 7.04
CA ASP A 301 20.35 -10.02 5.86
C ASP A 301 19.12 -10.44 5.03
N ILE A 302 18.88 -11.74 4.82
CA ILE A 302 17.72 -12.26 4.11
C ILE A 302 16.43 -11.99 4.87
N LEU A 303 16.44 -12.15 6.18
CA LEU A 303 15.29 -11.83 7.03
C LEU A 303 14.96 -10.36 7.03
N ASP A 304 15.96 -9.49 7.22
CA ASP A 304 15.76 -8.05 7.19
C ASP A 304 15.22 -7.61 5.83
N PHE A 305 15.77 -8.13 4.74
CA PHE A 305 15.26 -7.88 3.40
C PHE A 305 13.79 -8.30 3.25
N SER A 306 13.43 -9.49 3.75
CA SER A 306 12.04 -9.98 3.69
C SER A 306 11.07 -9.16 4.53
N LYS A 307 11.47 -8.72 5.75
CA LYS A 307 10.65 -7.86 6.60
C LYS A 307 10.41 -6.50 5.97
N ILE A 308 11.45 -5.92 5.35
CA ILE A 308 11.36 -4.62 4.67
C ILE A 308 10.48 -4.75 3.42
N GLU A 309 10.64 -5.82 2.61
CA GLU A 309 9.80 -6.07 1.43
C GLU A 309 8.32 -6.20 1.79
N ALA A 310 8.02 -6.80 2.94
CA ALA A 310 6.66 -6.95 3.46
C ALA A 310 6.10 -5.68 4.15
N GLY A 311 6.88 -4.58 4.23
CA GLY A 311 6.49 -3.36 4.94
C GLY A 311 6.34 -3.52 6.46
N ARG A 312 7.00 -4.53 7.06
CA ARG A 312 6.89 -4.92 8.48
C ARG A 312 8.14 -4.56 9.30
N LEU A 313 8.92 -3.61 8.81
CA LEU A 313 10.05 -3.10 9.58
C LEU A 313 9.55 -2.02 10.54
N ASP A 314 9.47 -2.36 11.82
CA ASP A 314 9.24 -1.39 12.87
C ASP A 314 10.58 -0.70 13.22
N LEU A 315 10.60 0.62 13.15
CA LEU A 315 11.76 1.43 13.53
C LEU A 315 11.63 1.88 14.97
N GLU A 316 12.68 1.66 15.74
CA GLU A 316 12.76 2.16 17.13
C GLU A 316 13.04 3.65 17.15
N ARG A 317 12.49 4.34 18.17
CA ARG A 317 12.71 5.76 18.41
C ARG A 317 13.27 5.95 19.79
N ILE A 318 14.57 5.80 19.91
CA ILE A 318 15.27 5.98 21.18
C ILE A 318 16.29 7.09 21.09
N GLU A 319 16.55 7.72 22.21
CA GLU A 319 17.60 8.73 22.32
C GLU A 319 18.97 8.07 22.21
N LEU A 320 19.81 8.58 21.29
CA LEU A 320 21.15 8.06 21.05
C LEU A 320 22.19 9.18 20.92
N SER A 321 23.43 8.85 21.23
CA SER A 321 24.59 9.71 21.03
C SER A 321 25.20 9.47 19.66
N THR A 322 25.23 10.51 18.80
CA THR A 322 25.83 10.42 17.47
C THR A 322 27.34 10.14 17.53
N VAL A 323 28.02 10.63 18.59
CA VAL A 323 29.45 10.39 18.83
C VAL A 323 29.71 8.93 19.21
N GLU A 324 28.96 8.38 20.18
CA GLU A 324 29.10 6.99 20.60
C GLU A 324 28.77 6.02 19.47
N LEU A 325 27.78 6.37 18.67
CA LEU A 325 27.34 5.58 17.51
C LEU A 325 28.50 5.41 16.50
N ILE A 326 29.11 6.52 16.06
CA ILE A 326 30.17 6.49 15.05
C ILE A 326 31.47 5.89 15.60
N GLU A 327 31.81 6.20 16.85
CA GLU A 327 32.98 5.66 17.53
C GLU A 327 32.90 4.13 17.69
N GLY A 328 31.73 3.60 18.06
CA GLY A 328 31.51 2.15 18.21
C GLY A 328 31.71 1.40 16.88
N VAL A 329 31.19 1.96 15.79
CA VAL A 329 31.38 1.37 14.44
C VAL A 329 32.87 1.45 14.02
N GLY A 330 33.49 2.60 14.20
CA GLY A 330 34.90 2.81 13.88
C GLY A 330 35.84 1.88 14.66
N GLU A 331 35.61 1.74 15.97
CA GLU A 331 36.40 0.85 16.84
C GLU A 331 36.27 -0.62 16.45
N THR A 332 35.05 -1.06 16.11
CA THR A 332 34.81 -2.46 15.70
C THR A 332 35.55 -2.82 14.42
N LEU A 333 35.68 -1.88 13.46
CA LEU A 333 36.31 -2.13 12.17
C LEU A 333 37.78 -1.68 12.10
N ALA A 334 38.30 -0.98 13.13
CA ALA A 334 39.68 -0.53 13.20
C ALA A 334 40.73 -1.67 13.07
N PRO A 335 40.55 -2.85 13.69
CA PRO A 335 41.51 -3.94 13.52
C PRO A 335 41.60 -4.45 12.08
N GLN A 336 40.48 -4.46 11.36
CA GLN A 336 40.45 -4.89 9.94
C GLN A 336 41.14 -3.85 9.03
N ALA A 337 40.94 -2.57 9.29
CA ALA A 337 41.64 -1.51 8.58
C ALA A 337 43.15 -1.54 8.88
N ALA A 338 43.55 -1.69 10.14
CA ALA A 338 44.93 -1.78 10.56
C ALA A 338 45.66 -3.00 9.97
N ALA A 339 45.02 -4.15 9.88
CA ALA A 339 45.56 -5.38 9.26
C ALA A 339 45.92 -5.16 7.78
N LYS A 340 45.24 -4.23 7.08
CA LYS A 340 45.51 -3.82 5.71
C LYS A 340 46.41 -2.57 5.61
N GLY A 341 46.83 -1.96 6.73
CA GLY A 341 47.60 -0.71 6.74
C GLY A 341 46.82 0.50 6.27
N LEU A 342 45.49 0.48 6.34
CA LEU A 342 44.63 1.58 5.93
C LEU A 342 44.51 2.62 7.05
N LYS A 343 44.46 3.90 6.66
CA LYS A 343 44.15 5.00 7.58
C LYS A 343 42.64 5.10 7.73
N LEU A 344 42.13 4.81 8.93
CA LEU A 344 40.68 4.92 9.25
C LEU A 344 40.41 6.19 10.05
N ALA A 345 39.53 7.07 9.53
CA ALA A 345 39.01 8.21 10.25
C ALA A 345 37.51 8.05 10.48
N ALA A 346 37.01 8.33 11.71
CA ALA A 346 35.60 8.29 12.07
C ALA A 346 35.27 9.48 12.98
N TYR A 347 34.40 10.39 12.55
CA TYR A 347 34.06 11.60 13.29
C TYR A 347 32.67 12.15 12.99
N VAL A 348 32.13 12.98 13.90
CA VAL A 348 30.90 13.72 13.75
C VAL A 348 31.22 15.18 13.44
N ALA A 349 30.68 15.71 12.34
CA ALA A 349 30.88 17.12 11.98
C ALA A 349 30.30 18.05 13.05
N ALA A 350 30.85 19.26 13.12
CA ALA A 350 30.55 20.21 14.18
C ALA A 350 29.07 20.62 14.27
N GLU A 351 28.38 20.59 13.15
CA GLU A 351 26.99 21.01 13.00
C GLU A 351 25.98 19.94 13.45
N VAL A 352 26.43 18.68 13.56
CA VAL A 352 25.54 17.56 13.90
C VAL A 352 25.17 17.60 15.38
N PRO A 353 23.88 17.50 15.74
CA PRO A 353 23.46 17.38 17.13
C PRO A 353 24.07 16.14 17.77
N ARG A 354 24.51 16.26 19.03
CA ARG A 354 25.12 15.14 19.76
C ARG A 354 24.16 14.07 20.17
N ARG A 355 22.92 14.44 20.45
CA ARG A 355 21.84 13.54 20.81
C ARG A 355 20.70 13.72 19.85
N VAL A 356 20.22 12.61 19.35
CA VAL A 356 19.14 12.52 18.37
C VAL A 356 18.22 11.38 18.74
N SER A 357 16.97 11.42 18.28
CA SER A 357 16.04 10.30 18.41
C SER A 357 16.02 9.51 17.12
N GLY A 358 16.25 8.22 17.20
CA GLY A 358 16.30 7.32 16.05
C GLY A 358 16.55 5.87 16.44
N ASP A 359 16.76 5.02 15.45
CA ASP A 359 17.05 3.59 15.62
C ASP A 359 18.59 3.36 15.52
N PRO A 360 19.29 3.16 16.66
CA PRO A 360 20.73 2.98 16.64
C PRO A 360 21.16 1.69 15.96
N LEU A 361 20.36 0.62 16.04
CA LEU A 361 20.70 -0.65 15.42
C LEU A 361 20.70 -0.53 13.90
N ARG A 362 19.71 0.13 13.32
CA ARG A 362 19.61 0.35 11.87
C ARG A 362 20.64 1.33 11.36
N LEU A 363 20.92 2.40 12.12
CA LEU A 363 22.03 3.32 11.79
C LEU A 363 23.38 2.60 11.82
N GLN A 364 23.65 1.77 12.83
CA GLN A 364 24.86 0.94 12.86
C GLN A 364 24.92 -0.02 11.69
N GLN A 365 23.83 -0.69 11.34
CA GLN A 365 23.76 -1.63 10.21
C GLN A 365 24.12 -0.93 8.87
N ILE A 366 23.61 0.28 8.64
CA ILE A 366 23.98 1.09 7.47
C ILE A 366 25.50 1.36 7.47
N MET A 367 26.03 1.87 8.59
CA MET A 367 27.44 2.21 8.68
C MET A 367 28.36 0.99 8.58
N PHE A 368 28.05 -0.14 9.20
CA PHE A 368 28.81 -1.38 9.10
C PHE A 368 28.86 -1.90 7.66
N ASN A 369 27.73 -1.87 6.94
CA ASN A 369 27.66 -2.31 5.55
C ASN A 369 28.52 -1.42 4.64
N LEU A 370 28.45 -0.10 4.80
CA LEU A 370 29.20 0.85 3.98
C LEU A 370 30.68 0.84 4.31
N LEU A 371 31.04 0.96 5.59
CA LEU A 371 32.41 1.03 6.06
C LEU A 371 33.15 -0.32 5.84
N GLY A 372 32.45 -1.43 6.06
CA GLY A 372 32.96 -2.76 5.75
C GLY A 372 33.30 -2.95 4.27
N ASN A 373 32.43 -2.47 3.37
CA ASN A 373 32.71 -2.46 1.94
C ASN A 373 33.88 -1.55 1.58
N ALA A 374 33.96 -0.36 2.14
CA ALA A 374 35.08 0.57 1.92
C ALA A 374 36.42 -0.06 2.31
N ILE A 375 36.52 -0.69 3.49
CA ILE A 375 37.74 -1.39 3.94
C ILE A 375 38.05 -2.60 3.04
N LYS A 376 37.01 -3.31 2.62
CA LYS A 376 37.14 -4.50 1.76
C LYS A 376 37.76 -4.16 0.41
N PHE A 377 37.30 -3.10 -0.26
CA PHE A 377 37.67 -2.71 -1.62
C PHE A 377 38.81 -1.69 -1.70
N THR A 378 39.36 -1.26 -0.57
CA THR A 378 40.56 -0.46 -0.49
C THR A 378 41.77 -1.35 -0.16
N GLU A 379 42.79 -1.38 -1.00
CA GLU A 379 44.04 -2.10 -0.74
C GLU A 379 45.07 -1.24 0.00
N THR A 380 45.16 0.01 -0.39
CA THR A 380 46.07 0.99 0.23
C THR A 380 45.40 2.37 0.29
N GLY A 381 45.80 3.21 1.24
CA GLY A 381 45.26 4.57 1.37
C GLY A 381 44.40 4.78 2.62
N SER A 382 43.24 5.39 2.45
CA SER A 382 42.39 5.78 3.58
C SER A 382 40.92 5.50 3.39
N VAL A 383 40.22 5.31 4.51
CA VAL A 383 38.78 5.18 4.58
C VAL A 383 38.25 6.13 5.63
N ARG A 384 37.20 6.87 5.31
CA ARG A 384 36.60 7.89 6.17
C ARG A 384 35.13 7.63 6.37
N LEU A 385 34.69 7.65 7.61
CA LEU A 385 33.26 7.65 8.01
C LEU A 385 32.97 8.99 8.69
N SER A 386 32.04 9.78 8.17
CA SER A 386 31.57 11.01 8.80
C SER A 386 30.05 11.05 8.95
N LEU A 387 29.60 11.71 10.02
CA LEU A 387 28.21 12.14 10.16
C LEU A 387 28.17 13.66 9.91
N GLU A 388 27.31 14.07 8.99
CA GLU A 388 27.12 15.46 8.56
C GLU A 388 25.62 15.81 8.61
N THR A 389 25.26 17.07 8.48
CA THR A 389 23.85 17.49 8.32
C THR A 389 23.53 17.69 6.84
N ALA A 390 22.35 17.27 6.42
CA ALA A 390 21.83 17.45 5.06
C ALA A 390 20.58 18.34 5.04
N GLY A 391 20.58 19.43 5.79
CA GLY A 391 19.44 20.33 5.99
C GLY A 391 18.74 20.13 7.34
N GLU A 392 17.58 20.75 7.54
CA GLU A 392 16.82 20.62 8.78
C GLU A 392 16.31 19.19 8.97
N ALA A 393 16.56 18.59 10.13
CA ALA A 393 16.16 17.25 10.55
C ALA A 393 16.65 16.09 9.67
N MET A 394 17.75 16.26 8.90
CA MET A 394 18.35 15.19 8.10
C MET A 394 19.79 14.93 8.54
N LEU A 395 20.09 13.68 8.92
CA LEU A 395 21.44 13.18 9.17
C LEU A 395 22.01 12.61 7.88
N CYS A 396 23.23 12.99 7.54
CA CYS A 396 23.99 12.47 6.41
C CYS A 396 25.11 11.57 6.94
N ILE A 397 25.05 10.28 6.60
CA ILE A 397 26.12 9.31 6.83
C ILE A 397 26.95 9.23 5.55
N LYS A 398 28.23 9.58 5.63
CA LYS A 398 29.12 9.61 4.47
C LYS A 398 30.29 8.69 4.69
N VAL A 399 30.50 7.77 3.75
CA VAL A 399 31.63 6.85 3.75
C VAL A 399 32.44 7.07 2.47
N ALA A 400 33.66 7.53 2.61
CA ALA A 400 34.58 7.78 1.50
C ALA A 400 35.78 6.84 1.59
N ASP A 401 36.15 6.23 0.46
CA ASP A 401 37.31 5.35 0.32
C ASP A 401 38.20 5.80 -0.86
N THR A 402 39.48 5.44 -0.80
CA THR A 402 40.45 5.64 -1.89
C THR A 402 40.72 4.35 -2.65
N GLY A 403 39.72 3.46 -2.74
CA GLY A 403 39.83 2.13 -3.36
C GLY A 403 39.72 2.14 -4.88
N ILE A 404 39.32 0.97 -5.41
CA ILE A 404 39.27 0.73 -6.86
C ILE A 404 38.22 1.57 -7.62
N GLY A 405 37.26 2.17 -6.92
CA GLY A 405 36.16 2.91 -7.53
C GLY A 405 35.18 2.02 -8.32
N LEU A 406 34.17 2.65 -8.90
CA LEU A 406 33.05 2.00 -9.59
C LEU A 406 32.82 2.59 -10.98
N SER A 407 32.57 1.75 -11.97
CA SER A 407 32.13 2.20 -13.29
C SER A 407 30.70 2.77 -13.26
N ALA A 408 30.37 3.68 -14.17
CA ALA A 408 29.01 4.28 -14.26
C ALA A 408 27.90 3.22 -14.44
N GLU A 409 28.20 2.15 -15.18
CA GLU A 409 27.27 1.04 -15.37
C GLU A 409 26.97 0.32 -14.04
N LEU A 410 27.98 0.07 -13.24
CA LEU A 410 27.85 -0.59 -11.95
C LEU A 410 27.13 0.30 -10.93
N GLN A 411 27.39 1.62 -10.93
CA GLN A 411 26.69 2.57 -10.06
C GLN A 411 25.16 2.51 -10.25
N GLY A 412 24.67 2.35 -11.48
CA GLY A 412 23.24 2.24 -11.77
C GLY A 412 22.57 0.94 -11.28
N ARG A 413 23.36 -0.09 -10.92
CA ARG A 413 22.85 -1.43 -10.57
C ARG A 413 23.21 -1.89 -9.17
N LEU A 414 24.16 -1.25 -8.49
CA LEU A 414 24.75 -1.76 -7.24
C LEU A 414 23.79 -1.86 -6.05
N PHE A 415 22.67 -1.12 -6.08
CA PHE A 415 21.64 -1.18 -5.04
C PHE A 415 20.53 -2.21 -5.33
N ARG A 416 20.62 -2.96 -6.46
CA ARG A 416 19.69 -4.06 -6.73
C ARG A 416 20.09 -5.30 -5.91
N PRO A 417 19.12 -6.05 -5.38
CA PRO A 417 19.42 -7.27 -4.63
C PRO A 417 20.23 -8.27 -5.48
N PHE A 418 21.15 -8.98 -4.84
CA PHE A 418 21.98 -10.03 -5.44
C PHE A 418 22.92 -9.57 -6.58
N VAL A 419 23.12 -8.26 -6.76
CA VAL A 419 24.09 -7.74 -7.74
C VAL A 419 25.49 -7.70 -7.12
N GLN A 420 26.48 -8.23 -7.85
CA GLN A 420 27.89 -8.23 -7.50
C GLN A 420 28.72 -7.68 -8.67
N ALA A 421 29.83 -7.03 -8.37
CA ALA A 421 30.60 -6.26 -9.35
C ALA A 421 31.22 -7.11 -10.49
N ASP A 422 31.64 -8.38 -10.23
CA ASP A 422 32.17 -9.32 -11.22
C ASP A 422 32.41 -10.69 -10.64
N SER A 423 32.38 -11.78 -11.52
CA SER A 423 32.69 -13.15 -11.14
C SER A 423 34.17 -13.39 -10.79
N SER A 424 35.05 -12.49 -11.15
CA SER A 424 36.49 -12.55 -10.81
C SER A 424 36.79 -12.03 -9.41
N THR A 425 36.05 -10.99 -8.95
CA THR A 425 36.15 -10.44 -7.59
C THR A 425 35.45 -11.32 -6.55
N THR A 426 34.48 -12.15 -6.95
CA THR A 426 33.75 -13.08 -6.06
C THR A 426 34.68 -14.14 -5.46
N ARG A 427 35.69 -14.60 -6.20
CA ARG A 427 36.68 -15.56 -5.71
C ARG A 427 37.65 -15.01 -4.67
N ARG A 428 37.85 -13.69 -4.66
CA ARG A 428 38.80 -13.00 -3.78
C ARG A 428 38.17 -12.37 -2.54
N PHE A 429 36.89 -11.94 -2.63
CA PHE A 429 36.31 -11.07 -1.59
C PHE A 429 34.89 -11.45 -1.10
N GLY A 430 34.19 -12.44 -1.64
CA GLY A 430 32.91 -12.98 -1.20
C GLY A 430 31.85 -11.96 -0.71
N GLY A 431 30.56 -12.23 -0.85
CA GLY A 431 29.51 -11.37 -0.32
C GLY A 431 28.14 -11.83 -0.81
N THR A 432 27.03 -11.45 -0.13
CA THR A 432 25.66 -11.82 -0.49
C THR A 432 25.08 -11.02 -1.64
N GLY A 433 25.62 -9.81 -1.88
CA GLY A 433 25.00 -8.81 -2.77
C GLY A 433 23.72 -8.18 -2.19
N LEU A 434 23.43 -8.43 -0.91
CA LEU A 434 22.25 -7.86 -0.21
C LEU A 434 22.58 -6.58 0.57
N GLY A 435 23.82 -6.42 1.09
CA GLY A 435 24.16 -5.35 2.00
C GLY A 435 23.80 -3.93 1.50
N LEU A 436 24.15 -3.60 0.24
CA LEU A 436 23.81 -2.27 -0.33
C LEU A 436 22.31 -2.12 -0.61
N SER A 437 21.62 -3.18 -1.00
CA SER A 437 20.16 -3.14 -1.16
C SER A 437 19.43 -2.95 0.18
N ILE A 438 19.97 -3.53 1.25
CA ILE A 438 19.49 -3.31 2.63
C ILE A 438 19.73 -1.85 3.04
N VAL A 439 20.93 -1.29 2.78
CA VAL A 439 21.22 0.13 3.06
C VAL A 439 20.20 1.04 2.39
N ARG A 440 19.91 0.83 1.11
CA ARG A 440 18.90 1.61 0.38
C ARG A 440 17.53 1.52 1.01
N ARG A 441 17.08 0.31 1.30
CA ARG A 441 15.76 0.07 1.90
C ARG A 441 15.64 0.66 3.31
N LEU A 442 16.69 0.56 4.13
CA LEU A 442 16.72 1.18 5.45
C LEU A 442 16.67 2.70 5.36
N ALA A 443 17.44 3.30 4.45
CA ALA A 443 17.41 4.74 4.21
C ALA A 443 15.99 5.20 3.78
N GLU A 444 15.37 4.50 2.83
CA GLU A 444 14.01 4.77 2.37
C GLU A 444 12.98 4.63 3.54
N ALA A 445 13.10 3.57 4.35
CA ALA A 445 12.22 3.35 5.51
C ALA A 445 12.40 4.45 6.59
N MET A 446 13.62 5.00 6.73
CA MET A 446 13.93 6.12 7.62
C MET A 446 13.66 7.49 6.98
N GLY A 447 12.93 7.55 5.87
CA GLY A 447 12.52 8.79 5.21
C GLY A 447 13.64 9.56 4.49
N GLY A 448 14.70 8.86 4.09
CA GLY A 448 15.87 9.40 3.41
C GLY A 448 16.17 8.69 2.08
N ALA A 449 17.43 8.78 1.65
CA ALA A 449 17.90 8.24 0.37
C ALA A 449 19.37 7.80 0.46
N VAL A 450 19.86 7.09 -0.58
CA VAL A 450 21.25 6.73 -0.73
C VAL A 450 21.77 7.11 -2.12
N ASP A 451 22.93 7.75 -2.15
CA ASP A 451 23.66 8.14 -3.35
C ASP A 451 25.09 7.61 -3.33
N VAL A 452 25.70 7.51 -4.52
CA VAL A 452 27.09 7.12 -4.68
C VAL A 452 27.80 8.00 -5.71
N PHE A 453 28.98 8.46 -5.35
CA PHE A 453 29.88 9.20 -6.22
C PHE A 453 31.19 8.41 -6.32
N SER A 454 31.57 7.97 -7.52
CA SER A 454 32.73 7.12 -7.69
C SER A 454 33.33 7.26 -9.09
N GLU A 455 34.67 7.20 -9.16
CA GLU A 455 35.42 7.10 -10.41
C GLU A 455 36.39 5.93 -10.33
N PRO A 456 36.50 5.10 -11.39
CA PRO A 456 37.46 4.01 -11.41
C PRO A 456 38.87 4.45 -11.09
N GLY A 457 39.52 3.80 -10.11
CA GLY A 457 40.88 4.10 -9.66
C GLY A 457 41.04 5.32 -8.72
N LYS A 458 39.95 6.04 -8.41
CA LYS A 458 40.00 7.19 -7.48
C LYS A 458 39.26 6.94 -6.16
N GLY A 459 38.52 5.82 -6.07
CA GLY A 459 37.74 5.48 -4.91
C GLY A 459 36.24 5.79 -5.04
N SER A 460 35.50 5.65 -3.94
CA SER A 460 34.07 5.84 -3.90
C SER A 460 33.65 6.65 -2.68
N THR A 461 32.54 7.39 -2.80
CA THR A 461 31.88 8.09 -1.70
C THR A 461 30.41 7.69 -1.69
N PHE A 462 29.98 6.99 -0.66
CA PHE A 462 28.60 6.67 -0.40
C PHE A 462 28.00 7.70 0.55
N VAL A 463 26.82 8.19 0.21
CA VAL A 463 26.10 9.21 0.97
C VAL A 463 24.72 8.67 1.28
N VAL A 464 24.40 8.50 2.56
CA VAL A 464 23.08 8.06 3.02
C VAL A 464 22.47 9.17 3.84
N THR A 465 21.29 9.63 3.46
CA THR A 465 20.51 10.56 4.27
C THR A 465 19.42 9.80 5.00
N VAL A 466 19.16 10.16 6.26
CA VAL A 466 18.07 9.63 7.08
C VAL A 466 17.41 10.76 7.85
N ARG A 467 16.11 10.66 8.07
CA ARG A 467 15.37 11.66 8.82
C ARG A 467 15.53 11.41 10.33
N LEU A 468 15.77 12.48 11.07
CA LEU A 468 15.81 12.48 12.53
C LEU A 468 14.48 13.00 13.07
N ASP A 469 13.93 12.32 14.11
CA ASP A 469 12.60 12.69 14.62
C ASP A 469 12.64 13.83 15.64
N GLU A 470 13.67 13.93 16.49
CA GLU A 470 13.76 14.99 17.49
C GLU A 470 15.20 15.21 17.93
N VAL A 471 15.55 16.47 18.19
CA VAL A 471 16.84 16.86 18.76
C VAL A 471 16.67 17.11 20.24
N VAL A 472 17.28 16.28 21.07
CA VAL A 472 17.19 16.41 22.53
C VAL A 472 18.24 17.41 23.03
N PRO A 473 17.87 18.42 23.86
CA PRO A 473 18.83 19.37 24.42
C PRO A 473 19.88 18.68 25.30
N ALA A 474 21.13 19.02 25.12
CA ALA A 474 22.23 18.46 25.90
C ALA A 474 22.11 18.84 27.39
N GLY A 475 22.28 17.86 28.28
CA GLY A 475 22.39 18.09 29.72
C GLY A 475 23.61 18.93 30.14
N ARG A 476 23.77 19.18 31.44
CA ARG A 476 24.86 19.98 31.99
C ARG A 476 26.23 19.41 31.57
N ARG A 477 27.05 20.20 30.90
CA ARG A 477 28.35 19.77 30.34
C ARG A 477 29.44 19.88 31.43
N GLU A 478 30.20 18.80 31.64
CA GLU A 478 31.49 18.89 32.30
C GLU A 478 32.50 19.54 31.32
N MET A 479 33.23 20.51 31.78
CA MET A 479 34.25 21.23 31.00
C MET A 479 35.67 20.94 31.52
N PRO A 480 36.20 19.71 31.35
CA PRO A 480 37.46 19.30 31.92
C PRO A 480 38.67 20.03 31.38
N LEU A 481 38.55 20.68 30.21
CA LEU A 481 39.59 21.42 29.55
C LEU A 481 39.40 22.94 29.66
N GLN A 482 38.52 23.42 30.54
CA GLN A 482 38.23 24.85 30.68
C GLN A 482 39.51 25.70 30.92
N GLY A 483 39.70 26.74 30.09
CA GLY A 483 40.84 27.67 30.20
C GLY A 483 42.13 27.15 29.57
N LEU A 484 42.13 26.02 28.83
CA LEU A 484 43.27 25.64 28.00
C LEU A 484 43.15 26.26 26.61
N SER A 485 44.27 26.73 26.06
CA SER A 485 44.44 27.14 24.67
C SER A 485 45.22 26.07 23.92
N LEU A 486 44.66 25.60 22.81
CA LEU A 486 45.20 24.48 22.02
C LEU A 486 45.40 24.91 20.58
N SER A 487 46.49 24.46 19.98
CA SER A 487 46.76 24.57 18.53
C SER A 487 46.59 23.19 17.91
N LEU A 488 45.78 23.09 16.85
CA LEU A 488 45.49 21.83 16.14
C LEU A 488 45.84 21.95 14.67
N ALA A 489 46.65 21.03 14.18
CA ALA A 489 46.98 20.90 12.77
C ALA A 489 46.82 19.44 12.33
N LEU A 490 45.90 19.18 11.42
CA LEU A 490 45.68 17.86 10.82
C LEU A 490 45.62 17.99 9.31
N PRO A 491 46.03 16.95 8.54
CA PRO A 491 46.02 16.98 7.10
C PRO A 491 44.59 17.07 6.49
N ASP A 492 43.59 16.63 7.23
CA ASP A 492 42.21 16.67 6.83
C ASP A 492 41.49 17.81 7.59
N ALA A 493 41.06 18.82 6.85
CA ALA A 493 40.40 19.99 7.43
C ALA A 493 39.05 19.69 8.09
N ASP A 494 38.31 18.71 7.61
CA ASP A 494 37.03 18.33 8.17
C ASP A 494 37.20 17.55 9.47
N GLU A 495 38.16 16.60 9.49
CA GLU A 495 38.57 15.92 10.70
C GLU A 495 39.13 16.92 11.74
N ALA A 496 39.95 17.90 11.31
CA ALA A 496 40.47 18.95 12.20
C ALA A 496 39.33 19.75 12.85
N ARG A 497 38.31 20.17 12.09
CA ARG A 497 37.14 20.88 12.62
C ARG A 497 36.35 20.04 13.61
N ALA A 498 36.12 18.77 13.31
CA ALA A 498 35.44 17.85 14.20
C ALA A 498 36.20 17.64 15.53
N ILE A 499 37.50 17.43 15.46
CA ILE A 499 38.35 17.28 16.64
C ILE A 499 38.39 18.58 17.47
N ALA A 500 38.53 19.73 16.81
CA ALA A 500 38.48 21.05 17.48
C ALA A 500 37.18 21.19 18.25
N ARG A 501 36.03 20.82 17.64
CA ARG A 501 34.71 20.85 18.29
C ARG A 501 34.66 19.96 19.52
N TYR A 502 35.23 18.76 19.47
CA TYR A 502 35.29 17.87 20.65
C TYR A 502 36.04 18.50 21.83
N LEU A 503 37.14 19.20 21.55
CA LEU A 503 37.98 19.88 22.56
C LEU A 503 37.32 21.16 23.07
N GLU A 504 36.72 21.96 22.20
CA GLU A 504 35.95 23.15 22.56
C GLU A 504 34.76 22.82 23.45
N ASP A 505 34.04 21.77 23.14
CA ASP A 505 32.94 21.31 23.96
C ASP A 505 33.37 20.79 25.34
N ALA A 506 34.63 20.43 25.48
CA ALA A 506 35.26 20.13 26.77
C ALA A 506 35.81 21.37 27.49
N GLY A 507 35.64 22.56 26.91
CA GLY A 507 35.98 23.85 27.49
C GLY A 507 37.33 24.45 27.04
N ALA A 508 38.05 23.85 26.07
CA ALA A 508 39.27 24.40 25.54
C ALA A 508 38.98 25.51 24.49
N ALA A 509 39.94 26.45 24.32
CA ALA A 509 39.99 27.34 23.15
C ALA A 509 40.93 26.70 22.12
N VAL A 510 40.42 26.43 20.88
CA VAL A 510 41.19 25.71 19.87
C VAL A 510 41.46 26.62 18.67
N ARG A 511 42.72 26.66 18.23
CA ARG A 511 43.16 27.31 16.99
C ARG A 511 43.52 26.25 15.97
N LEU A 512 42.94 26.36 14.78
CA LEU A 512 43.28 25.50 13.64
C LEU A 512 44.43 26.11 12.85
N PHE A 513 45.38 25.27 12.46
CA PHE A 513 46.47 25.60 11.58
C PHE A 513 46.48 24.65 10.38
N ASP A 514 46.90 25.17 9.22
CA ASP A 514 47.16 24.30 8.07
C ASP A 514 48.41 23.46 8.36
N ALA A 515 48.38 22.20 7.96
CA ALA A 515 49.48 21.27 8.18
C ALA A 515 50.62 21.56 7.18
N ASP A 516 51.32 22.68 7.33
CA ASP A 516 52.44 23.14 6.46
C ASP A 516 53.74 22.35 6.66
N GLY A 517 53.70 21.13 7.17
CA GLY A 517 54.90 20.29 7.38
C GLY A 517 55.74 20.59 8.63
N VAL A 518 55.43 21.66 9.35
CA VAL A 518 56.13 22.04 10.58
C VAL A 518 55.56 21.37 11.82
N PHE A 519 54.24 21.14 11.83
CA PHE A 519 53.52 20.53 12.96
C PHE A 519 52.29 19.77 12.48
N THR A 520 52.13 18.56 12.97
CA THR A 520 50.88 17.77 12.78
C THR A 520 50.50 17.16 14.12
N GLY A 521 49.36 17.56 14.70
CA GLY A 521 48.89 17.06 15.98
C GLY A 521 48.15 18.10 16.82
N ILE A 522 48.08 17.89 18.10
CA ILE A 522 47.53 18.84 19.09
C ILE A 522 48.67 19.35 19.95
N ARG A 523 48.85 20.66 20.02
CA ARG A 523 49.82 21.34 20.88
C ARG A 523 49.09 22.16 21.94
N ILE A 524 49.58 22.14 23.17
CA ILE A 524 49.07 22.98 24.25
C ILE A 524 49.84 24.30 24.21
N ASP A 525 49.13 25.39 23.92
CA ASP A 525 49.75 26.70 23.76
C ASP A 525 50.36 27.16 25.11
N GLY A 526 51.61 27.64 25.05
CA GLY A 526 52.32 28.16 26.23
C GLY A 526 53.02 27.13 27.12
N LEU A 527 52.90 25.83 26.79
CA LEU A 527 53.56 24.76 27.58
C LEU A 527 54.57 23.96 26.76
N ASP A 528 54.76 24.22 25.47
CA ASP A 528 55.61 23.44 24.53
C ASP A 528 55.37 21.89 24.61
N LEU A 529 54.16 21.51 24.92
CA LEU A 529 53.75 20.12 25.08
C LEU A 529 52.87 19.66 23.92
N ASP A 530 53.34 18.64 23.22
CA ASP A 530 52.57 18.02 22.16
C ASP A 530 51.80 16.78 22.67
N VAL A 531 50.54 16.70 22.35
CA VAL A 531 49.78 15.48 22.48
C VAL A 531 50.07 14.61 21.27
N GLY A 532 50.87 13.56 21.44
CA GLY A 532 51.25 12.68 20.34
C GLY A 532 50.06 12.03 19.70
N LEU A 533 49.74 12.42 18.47
CA LEU A 533 48.78 11.80 17.60
C LEU A 533 49.55 10.97 16.57
N ALA A 534 49.71 9.66 16.79
CA ALA A 534 50.52 8.83 15.91
C ALA A 534 49.74 8.24 14.76
N ASP A 535 50.33 8.33 13.56
CA ASP A 535 50.00 7.45 12.43
C ASP A 535 50.89 6.19 12.55
N GLY A 536 50.39 5.10 13.15
CA GLY A 536 51.07 3.80 13.18
C GLY A 536 51.42 3.25 14.55
N ALA A 537 51.68 1.97 14.63
CA ALA A 537 51.76 1.12 15.82
C ALA A 537 52.98 1.31 16.74
N GLN A 538 53.84 2.31 16.53
CA GLN A 538 55.12 2.44 17.23
C GLN A 538 55.38 3.75 18.01
N ALA A 539 54.47 4.72 18.02
CA ALA A 539 54.61 5.91 18.84
C ALA A 539 53.64 5.90 20.01
N SER A 540 54.06 6.51 21.12
CA SER A 540 53.24 6.66 22.36
C SER A 540 51.97 7.50 22.22
N GLY A 541 51.38 7.54 21.01
CA GLY A 541 50.23 8.34 20.65
C GLY A 541 48.89 7.56 20.74
N LEU A 542 47.79 8.30 20.62
CA LEU A 542 46.46 7.72 20.57
C LEU A 542 46.22 6.99 19.26
N PRO A 543 45.75 5.71 19.29
CA PRO A 543 45.45 4.95 18.07
C PRO A 543 44.23 5.56 17.35
N ARG A 544 44.22 5.47 16.03
CA ARG A 544 43.05 5.82 15.20
C ARG A 544 42.05 4.67 15.17
N PRO A 545 40.73 4.95 15.00
CA PRO A 545 40.11 6.27 14.99
C PRO A 545 40.15 6.93 16.39
N TRP A 546 40.34 8.23 16.46
CA TRP A 546 40.44 8.92 17.74
C TRP A 546 39.11 9.08 18.42
N ARG A 547 38.98 8.53 19.63
CA ARG A 547 37.81 8.66 20.47
C ARG A 547 37.80 10.00 21.19
N ARG A 548 36.65 10.67 21.22
CA ARG A 548 36.46 11.95 21.92
C ARG A 548 36.99 11.93 23.36
N ASP A 549 36.55 10.91 24.13
CA ASP A 549 36.93 10.81 25.54
C ASP A 549 38.41 10.47 25.73
N ALA A 550 39.02 9.69 24.85
CA ALA A 550 40.44 9.39 24.88
C ALA A 550 41.26 10.64 24.56
N LEU A 551 40.83 11.43 23.57
CA LEU A 551 41.44 12.72 23.23
C LEU A 551 41.39 13.72 24.40
N ILE A 552 40.22 13.92 24.99
CA ILE A 552 40.04 14.83 26.13
C ILE A 552 40.93 14.41 27.30
N ARG A 553 40.98 13.09 27.62
CA ARG A 553 41.88 12.57 28.68
C ARG A 553 43.34 12.74 28.35
N ALA A 554 43.74 12.56 27.10
CA ALA A 554 45.13 12.75 26.70
C ALA A 554 45.54 14.19 26.88
N VAL A 555 44.75 15.16 26.38
CA VAL A 555 45.01 16.60 26.56
C VAL A 555 45.03 16.98 28.04
N ALA A 556 44.05 16.50 28.81
CA ALA A 556 44.01 16.76 30.26
C ALA A 556 45.23 16.21 30.99
N ARG A 557 45.64 14.97 30.66
CA ARG A 557 46.84 14.34 31.25
C ARG A 557 48.12 15.16 30.96
N VAL A 558 48.33 15.54 29.73
CA VAL A 558 49.49 16.31 29.30
C VAL A 558 49.49 17.72 29.95
N SER A 559 48.30 18.31 30.19
CA SER A 559 48.15 19.59 30.89
C SER A 559 48.16 19.46 32.45
N GLY A 560 48.44 18.28 32.99
CA GLY A 560 48.52 18.07 34.45
C GLY A 560 47.13 18.04 35.15
N ARG A 561 46.03 17.88 34.42
CA ARG A 561 44.66 17.83 34.94
C ARG A 561 44.18 16.39 35.11
N THR A 562 43.45 16.13 36.18
CA THR A 562 42.82 14.84 36.39
C THR A 562 41.37 14.90 35.93
N VAL A 563 41.00 14.13 34.90
CA VAL A 563 39.61 13.92 34.52
C VAL A 563 39.11 12.65 35.21
N ALA A 564 38.04 12.76 35.93
CA ALA A 564 37.38 11.57 36.54
C ALA A 564 37.09 10.55 35.45
N ARG A 565 37.45 9.29 35.67
CA ARG A 565 36.99 8.22 34.80
C ARG A 565 35.45 8.20 34.89
N PRO A 566 34.70 8.30 33.78
CA PRO A 566 33.35 7.74 33.79
C PRO A 566 33.51 6.31 34.30
N SER A 567 32.59 5.85 35.12
CA SER A 567 32.58 4.47 35.62
C SER A 567 32.44 3.53 34.43
N ALA A 568 33.55 3.34 33.75
CA ALA A 568 33.66 2.39 32.65
C ALA A 568 33.90 1.03 33.32
N VAL A 569 33.05 0.12 32.98
CA VAL A 569 33.30 -1.31 33.11
C VAL A 569 34.79 -1.55 32.85
N ALA A 570 35.51 -1.93 33.90
CA ALA A 570 36.95 -2.14 33.85
C ALA A 570 37.28 -3.28 32.87
N ALA A 571 37.88 -2.94 31.74
CA ALA A 571 38.56 -3.90 30.89
C ALA A 571 40.08 -3.74 31.08
N GLY A 572 40.65 -4.59 31.94
CA GLY A 572 42.04 -4.93 31.99
C GLY A 572 42.15 -6.34 32.50
N PRO A 573 42.96 -7.24 31.91
CA PRO A 573 43.13 -8.58 32.43
C PRO A 573 44.03 -8.53 33.65
N GLY A 574 43.45 -8.22 34.82
CA GLY A 574 43.99 -8.68 36.09
C GLY A 574 43.50 -10.12 36.32
N PRO A 575 44.18 -10.93 37.13
CA PRO A 575 43.68 -12.26 37.45
C PRO A 575 42.27 -12.11 38.00
N SER A 576 41.29 -12.62 37.26
CA SER A 576 39.87 -12.56 37.63
C SER A 576 39.70 -13.27 38.97
N PRO A 577 39.06 -12.67 39.99
CA PRO A 577 38.65 -13.41 41.16
C PRO A 577 37.74 -14.54 40.70
N THR A 578 38.02 -15.77 41.18
CA THR A 578 37.16 -16.91 40.98
C THR A 578 35.79 -16.59 41.56
N LEU A 579 34.76 -16.54 40.71
CA LEU A 579 33.39 -16.36 41.16
C LEU A 579 32.95 -17.61 41.89
N ASN A 580 32.73 -17.50 43.20
CA ASN A 580 32.19 -18.60 44.01
C ASN A 580 30.69 -18.45 44.12
N GLY A 581 29.93 -19.30 43.44
CA GLY A 581 28.47 -19.33 43.52
C GLY A 581 27.91 -20.55 42.80
N ARG A 582 26.73 -21.02 43.27
CA ARG A 582 26.03 -22.17 42.68
C ARG A 582 24.87 -21.70 41.82
N VAL A 583 24.92 -21.98 40.51
CA VAL A 583 23.96 -21.52 39.56
C VAL A 583 23.15 -22.68 38.99
N LEU A 584 21.82 -22.53 38.97
CA LEU A 584 20.91 -23.46 38.31
C LEU A 584 20.61 -22.96 36.89
N VAL A 585 20.94 -23.74 35.87
CA VAL A 585 20.70 -23.47 34.48
C VAL A 585 19.50 -24.28 33.98
N VAL A 586 18.49 -23.59 33.44
CA VAL A 586 17.25 -24.21 32.97
C VAL A 586 17.03 -23.84 31.50
N ASP A 587 17.10 -24.84 30.63
CA ASP A 587 16.90 -24.67 29.17
C ASP A 587 16.49 -26.06 28.62
N ASP A 588 15.48 -26.14 27.76
CA ASP A 588 15.01 -27.43 27.18
C ASP A 588 15.99 -28.00 26.16
N ASN A 589 16.80 -27.17 25.54
CA ASN A 589 17.82 -27.57 24.60
C ASN A 589 19.08 -28.06 25.27
N SER A 590 19.39 -29.34 25.11
CA SER A 590 20.57 -29.99 25.74
C SER A 590 21.91 -29.36 25.35
N VAL A 591 22.00 -28.76 24.13
CA VAL A 591 23.21 -28.10 23.64
C VAL A 591 23.41 -26.78 24.36
N ASN A 592 22.35 -25.95 24.45
CA ASN A 592 22.38 -24.67 25.18
C ASN A 592 22.75 -24.88 26.64
N ARG A 593 22.14 -25.87 27.33
CA ARG A 593 22.45 -26.22 28.70
C ARG A 593 23.92 -26.53 28.90
N LYS A 594 24.50 -27.40 28.02
CA LYS A 594 25.91 -27.77 28.14
C LYS A 594 26.85 -26.58 27.91
N ILE A 595 26.54 -25.74 26.93
CA ILE A 595 27.35 -24.55 26.62
C ILE A 595 27.32 -23.60 27.81
N LEU A 596 26.13 -23.26 28.31
CA LEU A 596 25.97 -22.30 29.38
C LEU A 596 26.59 -22.81 30.70
N ALA A 597 26.41 -24.10 31.02
CA ALA A 597 27.06 -24.73 32.15
C ALA A 597 28.59 -24.64 32.02
N ARG A 598 29.14 -24.94 30.87
CA ARG A 598 30.60 -24.88 30.66
C ARG A 598 31.14 -23.46 30.71
N GLN A 599 30.42 -22.48 30.21
CA GLN A 599 30.77 -21.07 30.31
C GLN A 599 30.78 -20.58 31.76
N LEU A 600 29.82 -21.04 32.59
CA LEU A 600 29.73 -20.74 34.00
C LEU A 600 30.87 -21.38 34.80
N GLU A 601 31.19 -22.65 34.54
CA GLU A 601 32.33 -23.34 35.13
C GLU A 601 33.66 -22.63 34.79
N LEU A 602 33.84 -22.19 33.55
CA LEU A 602 35.02 -21.40 33.13
C LEU A 602 35.05 -20.01 33.77
N ALA A 603 33.91 -19.48 34.18
CA ALA A 603 33.83 -18.26 34.98
C ALA A 603 34.08 -18.50 36.48
N GLY A 604 34.15 -19.76 36.94
CA GLY A 604 34.41 -20.15 38.33
C GLY A 604 33.16 -20.48 39.16
N ALA A 605 31.98 -20.50 38.57
CA ALA A 605 30.74 -20.88 39.26
C ALA A 605 30.52 -22.42 39.19
N SER A 606 29.91 -22.99 40.25
CA SER A 606 29.42 -24.36 40.20
C SER A 606 28.02 -24.40 39.60
N THR A 607 27.74 -25.37 38.71
CA THR A 607 26.46 -25.39 38.00
C THR A 607 25.75 -26.73 38.09
N ASP A 608 24.44 -26.64 38.29
CA ASP A 608 23.50 -27.74 38.05
C ASP A 608 22.60 -27.36 36.86
N THR A 609 22.09 -28.36 36.16
CA THR A 609 21.29 -28.13 34.96
C THR A 609 19.96 -28.85 35.03
N ALA A 610 18.88 -28.24 34.54
CA ALA A 610 17.56 -28.83 34.42
C ALA A 610 17.05 -28.73 32.99
N ALA A 611 16.36 -29.76 32.49
CA ALA A 611 15.81 -29.82 31.13
C ALA A 611 14.44 -29.15 30.99
N GLY A 612 13.86 -28.64 32.06
CA GLY A 612 12.56 -27.98 32.08
C GLY A 612 12.22 -27.45 33.46
N GLY A 613 11.12 -26.70 33.54
CA GLY A 613 10.70 -25.99 34.74
C GLY A 613 10.39 -26.90 35.92
N GLU A 614 9.81 -28.08 35.71
CA GLU A 614 9.47 -29.01 36.79
C GLU A 614 10.74 -29.56 37.48
N GLU A 615 11.70 -30.04 36.71
CA GLU A 615 12.99 -30.52 37.21
C GLU A 615 13.74 -29.38 37.91
N ALA A 616 13.71 -28.19 37.33
CA ALA A 616 14.32 -27.01 37.93
C ALA A 616 13.73 -26.67 39.29
N LEU A 617 12.42 -26.73 39.45
CA LEU A 617 11.72 -26.46 40.72
C LEU A 617 12.07 -27.50 41.78
N GLU A 618 12.19 -28.77 41.39
CA GLU A 618 12.62 -29.83 42.29
C GLU A 618 14.07 -29.65 42.77
N LEU A 619 14.98 -29.30 41.85
CA LEU A 619 16.38 -29.03 42.19
C LEU A 619 16.49 -27.79 43.09
N TRP A 620 15.79 -26.72 42.77
CA TRP A 620 15.78 -25.50 43.57
C TRP A 620 15.26 -25.74 45.00
N ARG A 621 14.22 -26.57 45.16
CA ARG A 621 13.71 -26.96 46.50
C ARG A 621 14.72 -27.68 47.36
N LYS A 622 15.62 -28.49 46.78
CA LYS A 622 16.73 -29.14 47.47
C LYS A 622 17.73 -28.12 48.04
N GLY A 623 17.71 -26.89 47.53
CA GLY A 623 18.41 -25.74 48.12
C GLY A 623 19.83 -25.54 47.62
N GLY A 624 20.37 -24.36 47.94
CA GLY A 624 21.79 -24.04 47.76
C GLY A 624 22.15 -23.39 46.41
N TYR A 625 21.19 -22.74 45.73
CA TYR A 625 21.47 -21.96 44.55
C TYR A 625 21.49 -20.47 44.86
N ASP A 626 22.54 -19.79 44.40
CA ASP A 626 22.73 -18.36 44.50
C ASP A 626 22.12 -17.59 43.35
N LEU A 627 21.84 -18.29 42.20
CA LEU A 627 21.26 -17.71 40.99
C LEU A 627 20.54 -18.79 40.18
N VAL A 628 19.45 -18.43 39.53
CA VAL A 628 18.74 -19.25 38.52
C VAL A 628 18.78 -18.53 37.19
N LEU A 629 19.25 -19.22 36.15
CA LEU A 629 19.17 -18.78 34.74
C LEU A 629 18.10 -19.60 34.04
N ALA A 630 16.98 -19.01 33.68
CA ALA A 630 15.85 -19.74 33.13
C ALA A 630 15.51 -19.27 31.70
N ASP A 631 15.46 -20.21 30.76
CA ASP A 631 14.87 -19.94 29.44
C ASP A 631 13.39 -19.62 29.60
N LEU A 632 12.95 -18.60 28.87
CA LEU A 632 11.53 -18.18 28.87
C LEU A 632 10.64 -19.17 28.09
N GLN A 633 11.18 -19.84 27.07
CA GLN A 633 10.40 -20.69 26.19
C GLN A 633 10.80 -22.17 26.42
N MET A 634 10.03 -22.86 27.26
CA MET A 634 10.22 -24.29 27.50
C MET A 634 8.86 -25.02 27.47
N PRO A 635 8.83 -26.29 27.02
CA PRO A 635 7.59 -27.08 27.06
C PRO A 635 7.14 -27.39 28.48
N THR A 636 5.87 -27.65 28.68
CA THR A 636 5.15 -27.96 29.93
C THR A 636 5.13 -26.86 30.95
N MET A 637 6.26 -26.39 31.44
CA MET A 637 6.40 -25.28 32.41
C MET A 637 7.43 -24.30 31.83
N ASP A 638 6.96 -23.14 31.40
CA ASP A 638 7.81 -22.08 30.87
C ASP A 638 8.57 -21.33 31.99
N GLY A 639 9.51 -20.47 31.59
CA GLY A 639 10.32 -19.71 32.55
C GLY A 639 9.53 -18.76 33.44
N PHE A 640 8.42 -18.22 32.95
CA PHE A 640 7.55 -17.34 33.71
C PHE A 640 6.80 -18.11 34.81
N GLU A 641 6.28 -19.28 34.47
CA GLU A 641 5.60 -20.16 35.41
C GLU A 641 6.58 -20.71 36.50
N LEU A 642 7.81 -21.08 36.05
CA LEU A 642 8.86 -21.48 36.98
C LEU A 642 9.17 -20.38 38.03
N ALA A 643 9.38 -19.14 37.52
CA ALA A 643 9.67 -18.00 38.41
C ALA A 643 8.55 -17.78 39.44
N ARG A 644 7.28 -17.79 38.95
CA ARG A 644 6.11 -17.64 39.83
C ARG A 644 6.08 -18.70 40.93
N ARG A 645 6.27 -19.99 40.59
CA ARG A 645 6.27 -21.08 41.55
C ARG A 645 7.44 -21.02 42.54
N ILE A 646 8.60 -20.56 42.08
CA ILE A 646 9.73 -20.31 43.00
C ILE A 646 9.33 -19.21 44.01
N ARG A 647 8.76 -18.08 43.55
CA ARG A 647 8.33 -16.98 44.41
C ARG A 647 7.24 -17.41 45.42
N GLU A 648 6.26 -18.19 44.97
CA GLU A 648 5.24 -18.77 45.87
C GLU A 648 5.86 -19.68 46.92
N SER A 649 6.82 -20.53 46.55
CA SER A 649 7.53 -21.43 47.47
C SER A 649 8.42 -20.66 48.45
N GLU A 650 9.12 -19.61 48.03
CA GLU A 650 9.92 -18.73 48.89
C GLU A 650 9.06 -18.11 50.00
N VAL A 651 7.86 -17.62 49.66
CA VAL A 651 6.92 -17.06 50.64
C VAL A 651 6.38 -18.14 51.59
N ALA A 652 5.94 -19.28 51.03
CA ALA A 652 5.34 -20.36 51.82
C ALA A 652 6.33 -21.01 52.80
N GLU A 653 7.58 -21.20 52.35
CA GLU A 653 8.62 -21.88 53.12
C GLU A 653 9.54 -20.91 53.89
N ARG A 654 9.27 -19.58 53.83
CA ARG A 654 10.08 -18.49 54.41
C ARG A 654 11.56 -18.56 54.03
N ARG A 655 11.85 -18.90 52.78
CA ARG A 655 13.21 -18.92 52.22
C ARG A 655 13.69 -17.55 51.83
N ALA A 656 15.00 -17.37 51.79
CA ALA A 656 15.61 -16.17 51.19
C ALA A 656 15.31 -16.10 49.69
N ARG A 657 15.16 -14.90 49.17
CA ARG A 657 14.90 -14.67 47.73
C ARG A 657 16.10 -15.08 46.89
N THR A 658 15.90 -15.99 45.97
CA THR A 658 16.91 -16.42 44.98
C THR A 658 16.81 -15.55 43.74
N PRO A 659 17.86 -14.87 43.29
CA PRO A 659 17.84 -14.15 42.01
C PRO A 659 17.50 -15.07 40.85
N ILE A 660 16.55 -14.62 39.99
CA ILE A 660 16.13 -15.35 38.77
C ILE A 660 16.32 -14.44 37.56
N LEU A 661 17.17 -14.83 36.63
CA LEU A 661 17.39 -14.11 35.39
C LEU A 661 16.75 -14.86 34.22
N ALA A 662 15.96 -14.15 33.46
CA ALA A 662 15.40 -14.65 32.21
C ALA A 662 16.49 -14.74 31.14
N VAL A 663 16.50 -15.82 30.38
CA VAL A 663 17.36 -16.02 29.21
C VAL A 663 16.46 -16.07 27.99
N THR A 664 16.61 -15.11 27.07
CA THR A 664 15.68 -14.95 25.94
C THR A 664 16.40 -14.70 24.61
N ALA A 665 15.77 -15.06 23.49
CA ALA A 665 16.27 -14.74 22.16
C ALA A 665 15.92 -13.29 21.70
N SER A 666 15.07 -12.55 22.44
CA SER A 666 14.56 -11.23 22.05
C SER A 666 14.55 -10.25 23.24
N THR A 667 14.86 -8.99 22.97
CA THR A 667 14.85 -7.86 23.94
C THR A 667 13.57 -7.04 23.89
N LEU A 668 12.43 -7.59 23.47
CA LEU A 668 11.16 -6.86 23.43
C LEU A 668 10.79 -6.34 24.83
N GLU A 669 10.50 -5.04 24.94
CA GLU A 669 10.03 -4.39 26.20
C GLU A 669 8.87 -5.16 26.84
N GLU A 670 8.04 -5.78 26.04
CA GLU A 670 6.92 -6.58 26.49
C GLU A 670 7.36 -7.84 27.29
N GLN A 671 8.49 -8.46 26.90
CA GLN A 671 9.05 -9.61 27.64
C GLN A 671 9.73 -9.17 28.95
N GLU A 672 10.38 -8.03 28.95
CA GLU A 672 10.97 -7.46 30.17
C GLU A 672 9.89 -7.09 31.19
N GLN A 673 8.80 -6.45 30.75
CA GLN A 673 7.66 -6.12 31.60
C GLN A 673 6.99 -7.39 32.16
N LYS A 674 6.80 -8.43 31.34
CA LYS A 674 6.25 -9.72 31.77
C LYS A 674 7.17 -10.43 32.77
N SER A 675 8.49 -10.44 32.53
CA SER A 675 9.49 -11.03 33.41
C SER A 675 9.47 -10.35 34.79
N ARG A 676 9.44 -9.03 34.83
CA ARG A 676 9.34 -8.25 36.07
C ARG A 676 8.02 -8.51 36.83
N ALA A 677 6.91 -8.63 36.11
CA ALA A 677 5.59 -8.87 36.68
C ALA A 677 5.50 -10.24 37.43
N VAL A 678 6.21 -11.26 36.95
CA VAL A 678 6.27 -12.58 37.62
C VAL A 678 7.39 -12.68 38.65
N GLY A 679 8.13 -11.60 38.92
CA GLY A 679 9.15 -11.52 39.96
C GLY A 679 10.54 -11.97 39.54
N MET A 680 10.87 -12.00 38.25
CA MET A 680 12.25 -12.16 37.80
C MET A 680 13.06 -10.89 38.07
N ASP A 681 14.36 -11.02 38.29
CA ASP A 681 15.23 -9.95 38.76
C ASP A 681 16.04 -9.30 37.64
N GLY A 682 16.15 -9.95 36.46
CA GLY A 682 16.84 -9.43 35.29
C GLY A 682 16.62 -10.27 34.04
N LEU A 683 17.22 -9.81 32.91
CA LEU A 683 17.10 -10.47 31.63
C LEU A 683 18.46 -10.51 30.91
N ILE A 684 18.75 -11.63 30.27
CA ILE A 684 19.95 -11.85 29.44
C ILE A 684 19.52 -12.30 28.05
N THR A 685 20.05 -11.67 27.00
CA THR A 685 19.75 -12.03 25.60
C THR A 685 20.71 -13.09 25.07
N LYS A 686 20.16 -14.08 24.38
CA LYS A 686 20.95 -15.04 23.58
C LYS A 686 21.38 -14.41 22.25
N PRO A 687 22.61 -14.66 21.74
CA PRO A 687 23.65 -15.55 22.30
C PRO A 687 24.41 -14.91 23.45
N ILE A 688 24.64 -15.67 24.51
CA ILE A 688 25.33 -15.19 25.72
C ILE A 688 26.85 -15.37 25.53
N GLY A 689 27.56 -14.26 25.39
CA GLY A 689 29.03 -14.28 25.41
C GLY A 689 29.57 -14.43 26.83
N ILE A 690 30.72 -15.08 26.96
CA ILE A 690 31.26 -15.38 28.31
C ILE A 690 31.65 -14.11 29.09
N GLU A 691 32.06 -13.03 28.43
CA GLU A 691 32.37 -11.77 29.09
C GLU A 691 31.11 -11.08 29.62
N GLN A 692 30.01 -11.15 28.88
CA GLN A 692 28.70 -10.67 29.30
C GLN A 692 28.20 -11.52 30.49
N LEU A 693 28.36 -12.85 30.43
CA LEU A 693 27.99 -13.75 31.49
C LEU A 693 28.77 -13.46 32.79
N LYS A 694 30.08 -13.24 32.70
CA LYS A 694 30.92 -12.84 33.83
C LYS A 694 30.48 -11.52 34.44
N ALA A 695 30.24 -10.51 33.62
CA ALA A 695 29.78 -9.21 34.10
C ALA A 695 28.42 -9.32 34.84
N THR A 696 27.51 -10.14 34.30
CA THR A 696 26.22 -10.40 34.93
C THR A 696 26.37 -11.15 36.25
N LEU A 697 27.19 -12.20 36.30
CA LEU A 697 27.45 -12.98 37.50
C LEU A 697 28.11 -12.12 38.60
N ASP A 698 29.01 -11.23 38.24
CA ASP A 698 29.64 -10.29 39.17
C ASP A 698 28.64 -9.40 39.92
N VAL A 699 27.58 -9.00 39.22
CA VAL A 699 26.50 -8.18 39.79
C VAL A 699 25.63 -9.00 40.78
N TRP A 700 25.28 -10.22 40.40
CA TRP A 700 24.27 -11.00 41.12
C TRP A 700 24.82 -11.96 42.17
N LEU A 701 26.08 -12.46 42.04
CA LEU A 701 26.69 -13.35 43.00
C LEU A 701 27.47 -12.62 44.11
N LYS A 702 27.87 -11.36 43.92
CA LYS A 702 28.57 -10.58 44.96
C LYS A 702 27.65 -9.81 45.89
N GLY A 703 26.33 -9.77 45.63
CA GLY A 703 25.35 -8.96 46.34
C GLY A 703 25.54 -7.45 46.11
N PRO A 704 24.53 -6.62 46.36
CA PRO A 704 24.72 -5.17 46.37
C PRO A 704 25.66 -4.81 47.53
N ALA A 705 26.77 -4.08 47.20
CA ALA A 705 27.72 -3.56 48.18
C ALA A 705 27.07 -2.51 49.08
#